data_9b441405ded134f75710afc2cdded2f5
#
_entry.id   9b441405ded134f75710afc2cdded2f5
#
_cell.length_a   1.000
_cell.length_b   1.000
_cell.length_c   1.000
_cell.angle_alpha   90.00
_cell.angle_beta   90.00
_cell.angle_gamma   90.00
#
_symmetry.space_group_name_H-M   'P 1'
#
loop_
_entity.id
_entity.type
_entity.pdbx_description
1 polymer ?
#
loop_
_entity_poly.entity_id
_entity_poly.type
_entity_poly.pdbx_seq_one_letter_code
_entity_poly.pdbx_strand_id
1 'polypeptide(L)'
;MPAPRNPKRALALLVAGLVLVPLSPVHAQQASSEAPEVRLGRDVVPTFQSVRLRLDPDKRSYSGSIHVELKVVSPTDTIRFHAEGQKLTRVTLRQGADSVIVTRATGDHGLQSLGAARKLNAGTATLDIEFTHLYGTRAVGLYKAIRENRGYLFTQFESDDAREAFPCWDEPGFKFPYQVVLEVPEAQEALSNTPIESSTAKDGWKTVTFKRTPPLPSYLLAIAVGPFEYTPVPGSKVPMRVVTCQGQKQLTGTTVQAAPKLLAGLERWFGIPYPYEKLDLVAVPEFAYGAMENAGLITFRDDVLLLDAASASTSQRRSNASVICHEMAHMWFGDLVTMAWWDDLWLNESFADWMAAKVTDQVYPAFKDGLSDLQRIQQVKDGDTQPSTQAIRDRTTSASAGLTNVGLVYSKGNAVLSMFERYLGPETFQKGVQAYLKKHSWGNATASDLWQALDQASGTSVSAAMTTFLDQPGVPYVRVVPAPGGVRLTQSRATPYGVSQPAMKWNVPMTLKWSDGKTVRSQRVMLKDESAVVKLAATPVWVMPNGEGHGYFGWSVPEDWMGALAENSARLLSPEERVAFLGNLSMLMTQGEVRGDTYLQALSHFGSDPEPQVVSSTMEALNGVRAAFVPDSLASPFAVYVRRTLSPALERVGYEKKPGEDETVSAMRGELLRWLANRGQDGKVLAFAQDAAKRYLADSTSVDPGIADAVVSLAAKKGDAALFAEYQRRLEATEVPAIRRRFLGALGAFEDTALTARALEYSLSDKVRPTETFEILRGMGQRNEATGAHMFQWMMANYDRIATRVPPPAMRFLPMFASGCNAERLAVATAFFKDPKREAPGMDKSLERVGDIVHSCLSLRERDGEHVNTYMRGFAVN
;
A
#
# COMPACT_ATOMS: atom_id res chain seq x y z
N MET A 1 7.72 40.14 -63.16
CA MET A 1 7.32 41.55 -63.43
C MET A 1 5.83 41.58 -63.68
N PRO A 2 5.04 42.54 -63.25
CA PRO A 2 5.19 43.34 -62.05
C PRO A 2 3.99 43.28 -61.09
N ALA A 3 4.18 43.62 -59.83
CA ALA A 3 3.18 44.23 -58.95
C ALA A 3 2.87 45.69 -59.45
N PRO A 4 2.00 46.53 -58.88
CA PRO A 4 1.28 46.52 -57.57
C PRO A 4 -0.16 47.14 -57.60
N ARG A 5 -0.85 47.16 -56.39
CA ARG A 5 -1.42 48.40 -55.80
C ARG A 5 -2.78 48.15 -55.04
N ASN A 6 -2.72 48.41 -53.77
CA ASN A 6 -3.88 48.84 -52.90
C ASN A 6 -4.46 50.22 -53.34
N PRO A 7 -5.71 50.61 -53.09
CA PRO A 7 -6.00 51.29 -51.84
C PRO A 7 -7.47 51.21 -51.27
N LYS A 8 -7.55 51.27 -49.95
CA LYS A 8 -8.42 52.04 -49.01
C LYS A 8 -9.84 52.51 -49.35
N ARG A 9 -10.68 52.44 -48.32
CA ARG A 9 -11.92 53.17 -47.87
C ARG A 9 -13.18 52.33 -47.99
N ALA A 10 -14.20 52.40 -47.08
CA ALA A 10 -14.48 53.09 -45.83
C ALA A 10 -15.72 52.46 -45.17
N LEU A 11 -15.76 52.47 -43.88
CA LEU A 11 -16.84 52.71 -42.91
C LEU A 11 -18.33 52.52 -43.32
N ALA A 12 -19.08 51.61 -42.63
CA ALA A 12 -20.43 51.84 -42.19
C ALA A 12 -20.73 50.92 -40.98
N LEU A 13 -21.11 51.56 -39.84
CA LEU A 13 -21.64 50.96 -38.63
C LEU A 13 -23.00 50.29 -38.90
N LEU A 14 -23.18 49.07 -38.34
CA LEU A 14 -24.51 48.58 -37.95
C LEU A 14 -24.34 47.82 -36.61
N VAL A 15 -24.92 48.42 -35.59
CA VAL A 15 -25.07 47.85 -34.23
C VAL A 15 -26.15 46.78 -34.28
N ALA A 16 -25.77 45.52 -34.02
CA ALA A 16 -26.73 44.48 -33.66
C ALA A 16 -26.25 43.83 -32.36
N GLY A 17 -27.08 43.98 -31.31
CA GLY A 17 -26.79 43.45 -29.99
C GLY A 17 -26.71 41.93 -29.97
N LEU A 18 -25.54 41.39 -29.57
CA LEU A 18 -25.37 40.00 -29.20
C LEU A 18 -25.51 39.88 -27.70
N VAL A 19 -26.55 39.18 -27.28
CA VAL A 19 -26.74 38.72 -25.90
C VAL A 19 -25.61 37.71 -25.62
N LEU A 20 -24.67 38.07 -24.76
CA LEU A 20 -23.66 37.17 -24.21
C LEU A 20 -24.35 36.23 -23.21
N VAL A 21 -24.61 35.01 -23.62
CA VAL A 21 -24.84 33.90 -22.72
C VAL A 21 -23.47 33.43 -22.22
N PRO A 22 -23.22 33.40 -20.89
CA PRO A 22 -21.96 32.84 -20.39
C PRO A 22 -21.93 31.32 -20.66
N LEU A 23 -21.06 30.89 -21.54
CA LEU A 23 -20.67 29.47 -21.68
C LEU A 23 -19.89 29.09 -20.42
N SER A 24 -20.54 28.37 -19.54
CA SER A 24 -19.85 27.65 -18.46
C SER A 24 -18.82 26.71 -19.10
N PRO A 25 -17.58 26.66 -18.60
CA PRO A 25 -16.63 25.66 -19.05
C PRO A 25 -17.13 24.29 -18.57
N VAL A 26 -17.63 23.50 -19.51
CA VAL A 26 -17.79 22.06 -19.32
C VAL A 26 -16.37 21.52 -19.17
N HIS A 27 -15.97 21.18 -17.95
CA HIS A 27 -14.79 20.36 -17.70
C HIS A 27 -15.10 19.01 -18.32
N ALA A 28 -14.53 18.76 -19.50
CA ALA A 28 -14.41 17.42 -20.02
C ALA A 28 -13.53 16.64 -19.02
N GLN A 29 -14.13 15.77 -18.23
CA GLN A 29 -13.39 14.67 -17.65
C GLN A 29 -12.67 13.95 -18.79
N GLN A 30 -11.35 14.05 -18.84
CA GLN A 30 -10.54 13.17 -19.66
C GLN A 30 -10.76 11.76 -19.10
N ALA A 31 -11.56 10.99 -19.83
CA ALA A 31 -11.64 9.55 -19.65
C ALA A 31 -10.21 8.99 -19.81
N SER A 32 -9.82 8.09 -18.95
CA SER A 32 -8.63 7.26 -19.11
C SER A 32 -8.60 6.70 -20.52
N SER A 33 -7.45 6.70 -21.16
CA SER A 33 -7.26 6.26 -22.55
C SER A 33 -7.48 4.76 -22.78
N GLU A 34 -7.68 3.98 -21.72
CA GLU A 34 -8.03 2.57 -21.81
C GLU A 34 -9.49 2.38 -22.23
N ALA A 35 -9.70 1.60 -23.28
CA ALA A 35 -11.06 1.16 -23.63
C ALA A 35 -11.67 0.38 -22.46
N PRO A 36 -12.95 0.61 -22.11
CA PRO A 36 -13.57 -0.08 -20.99
C PRO A 36 -13.51 -1.61 -21.21
N GLU A 37 -13.01 -2.34 -20.20
CA GLU A 37 -12.97 -3.80 -20.23
C GLU A 37 -14.37 -4.37 -20.41
N VAL A 38 -14.51 -5.29 -21.36
CA VAL A 38 -15.80 -5.94 -21.62
C VAL A 38 -16.07 -6.95 -20.51
N ARG A 39 -17.05 -6.66 -19.65
CA ARG A 39 -17.49 -7.58 -18.59
C ARG A 39 -18.02 -8.88 -19.18
N LEU A 40 -17.69 -9.98 -18.54
CA LEU A 40 -18.33 -11.26 -18.83
C LEU A 40 -19.81 -11.19 -18.44
N GLY A 41 -20.69 -11.53 -19.38
CA GLY A 41 -22.14 -11.56 -19.14
C GLY A 41 -22.54 -12.66 -18.15
N ARG A 42 -23.79 -12.64 -17.69
CA ARG A 42 -24.37 -13.65 -16.80
C ARG A 42 -25.30 -14.63 -17.51
N ASP A 43 -25.37 -14.61 -18.85
CA ASP A 43 -26.16 -15.53 -19.63
C ASP A 43 -25.65 -16.98 -19.54
N VAL A 44 -24.32 -17.12 -19.37
CA VAL A 44 -23.64 -18.38 -19.08
C VAL A 44 -22.74 -18.18 -17.90
N VAL A 45 -22.95 -18.99 -16.87
CA VAL A 45 -22.13 -18.92 -15.63
C VAL A 45 -21.50 -20.27 -15.33
N PRO A 46 -20.20 -20.30 -14.92
CA PRO A 46 -19.57 -21.53 -14.45
C PRO A 46 -20.14 -21.96 -13.09
N THR A 47 -20.26 -23.28 -12.91
CA THR A 47 -20.68 -23.90 -11.64
C THR A 47 -19.60 -24.76 -11.03
N PHE A 48 -18.60 -25.15 -11.81
CA PHE A 48 -17.41 -25.89 -11.39
C PHE A 48 -16.34 -25.80 -12.48
N GLN A 49 -15.06 -25.78 -12.06
CA GLN A 49 -13.94 -25.89 -13.00
C GLN A 49 -12.86 -26.83 -12.45
N SER A 50 -12.47 -27.83 -13.25
CA SER A 50 -11.24 -28.58 -13.02
C SER A 50 -10.11 -27.95 -13.83
N VAL A 51 -8.97 -27.74 -13.18
CA VAL A 51 -7.74 -27.19 -13.78
C VAL A 51 -6.65 -28.25 -13.67
N ARG A 52 -6.25 -28.85 -14.77
CA ARG A 52 -5.19 -29.85 -14.86
C ARG A 52 -3.98 -29.24 -15.55
N LEU A 53 -2.83 -29.20 -14.86
CA LEU A 53 -1.60 -28.65 -15.40
C LEU A 53 -0.46 -29.66 -15.29
N ARG A 54 0.34 -29.75 -16.36
CA ARG A 54 1.60 -30.52 -16.37
C ARG A 54 2.76 -29.54 -16.28
N LEU A 55 3.40 -29.51 -15.11
CA LEU A 55 4.37 -28.49 -14.69
C LEU A 55 5.73 -29.14 -14.42
N ASP A 56 6.77 -28.55 -14.98
CA ASP A 56 8.16 -28.92 -14.73
C ASP A 56 8.99 -27.64 -14.54
N PRO A 57 9.50 -27.37 -13.32
CA PRO A 57 10.30 -26.15 -13.07
C PRO A 57 11.57 -26.06 -13.93
N ASP A 58 12.06 -27.15 -14.51
CA ASP A 58 13.24 -27.17 -15.36
C ASP A 58 12.94 -26.84 -16.84
N LYS A 59 11.67 -26.75 -17.21
CA LYS A 59 11.22 -26.36 -18.56
C LYS A 59 10.92 -24.87 -18.65
N ARG A 60 10.64 -24.41 -19.86
CA ARG A 60 10.24 -23.03 -20.17
C ARG A 60 8.74 -22.89 -20.42
N SER A 61 8.03 -24.02 -20.64
CA SER A 61 6.63 -24.07 -21.01
C SER A 61 5.92 -25.20 -20.28
N TYR A 62 4.63 -25.10 -20.24
CA TYR A 62 3.74 -26.09 -19.68
C TYR A 62 2.55 -26.37 -20.59
N SER A 63 1.83 -27.43 -20.29
CA SER A 63 0.55 -27.75 -20.92
C SER A 63 -0.53 -27.92 -19.86
N GLY A 64 -1.76 -27.70 -20.25
CA GLY A 64 -2.90 -27.90 -19.36
C GLY A 64 -4.19 -28.20 -20.11
N SER A 65 -5.15 -28.60 -19.33
CA SER A 65 -6.53 -28.70 -19.75
C SER A 65 -7.46 -28.19 -18.66
N ILE A 66 -8.59 -27.64 -19.08
CA ILE A 66 -9.69 -27.30 -18.18
C ILE A 66 -10.94 -28.07 -18.59
N HIS A 67 -11.73 -28.43 -17.59
CA HIS A 67 -13.12 -28.88 -17.75
C HIS A 67 -14.00 -27.94 -16.92
N VAL A 68 -15.01 -27.32 -17.57
CA VAL A 68 -15.91 -26.36 -16.93
C VAL A 68 -17.36 -26.85 -17.07
N GLU A 69 -18.02 -26.99 -15.93
CA GLU A 69 -19.47 -27.16 -15.90
C GLU A 69 -20.15 -25.80 -15.98
N LEU A 70 -21.06 -25.62 -16.89
CA LEU A 70 -21.73 -24.35 -17.19
C LEU A 70 -23.24 -24.46 -16.97
N LYS A 71 -23.79 -23.38 -16.43
CA LYS A 71 -25.24 -23.14 -16.44
C LYS A 71 -25.56 -22.05 -17.47
N VAL A 72 -26.25 -22.41 -18.53
CA VAL A 72 -26.86 -21.44 -19.45
C VAL A 72 -28.13 -20.92 -18.76
N VAL A 73 -28.08 -19.65 -18.35
CA VAL A 73 -29.18 -18.96 -17.66
C VAL A 73 -30.22 -18.47 -18.66
N SER A 74 -29.75 -17.84 -19.73
CA SER A 74 -30.56 -17.34 -20.84
C SER A 74 -30.11 -17.97 -22.15
N PRO A 75 -31.04 -18.33 -23.07
CA PRO A 75 -30.65 -18.89 -24.36
C PRO A 75 -29.72 -17.95 -25.13
N THR A 76 -28.54 -18.42 -25.48
CA THR A 76 -27.47 -17.63 -26.12
C THR A 76 -26.74 -18.45 -27.19
N ASP A 77 -26.12 -17.79 -28.15
CA ASP A 77 -25.17 -18.37 -29.10
C ASP A 77 -23.73 -18.00 -28.81
N THR A 78 -23.48 -17.30 -27.70
CA THR A 78 -22.14 -16.81 -27.38
C THR A 78 -21.76 -17.16 -25.94
N ILE A 79 -20.56 -17.74 -25.77
CA ILE A 79 -19.91 -17.93 -24.46
C ILE A 79 -18.66 -17.07 -24.41
N ARG A 80 -18.49 -16.35 -23.33
CA ARG A 80 -17.28 -15.52 -23.06
C ARG A 80 -16.54 -16.03 -21.86
N PHE A 81 -15.21 -16.00 -21.93
CA PHE A 81 -14.27 -16.29 -20.84
C PHE A 81 -12.94 -15.58 -21.11
N HIS A 82 -12.00 -15.65 -20.20
CA HIS A 82 -10.66 -15.07 -20.37
C HIS A 82 -9.60 -16.15 -20.61
N ALA A 83 -8.65 -15.86 -21.52
CA ALA A 83 -7.43 -16.62 -21.74
C ALA A 83 -6.43 -15.70 -22.45
N GLU A 84 -5.30 -15.43 -21.83
CA GLU A 84 -4.31 -14.48 -22.32
C GLU A 84 -2.97 -15.16 -22.59
N GLY A 85 -2.46 -15.04 -23.80
CA GLY A 85 -1.18 -15.61 -24.21
C GLY A 85 -1.16 -17.13 -24.43
N GLN A 86 -2.15 -17.90 -23.95
CA GLN A 86 -2.19 -19.35 -24.16
C GLN A 86 -2.50 -19.70 -25.61
N LYS A 87 -1.84 -20.72 -26.13
CA LYS A 87 -2.22 -21.41 -27.36
C LYS A 87 -3.27 -22.46 -27.04
N LEU A 88 -4.55 -22.14 -27.31
CA LEU A 88 -5.65 -23.10 -27.17
C LEU A 88 -5.58 -24.11 -28.33
N THR A 89 -5.27 -25.36 -28.01
CA THR A 89 -5.03 -26.43 -28.98
C THR A 89 -6.31 -27.20 -29.33
N ARG A 90 -7.25 -27.26 -28.39
CA ARG A 90 -8.53 -27.90 -28.56
C ARG A 90 -9.61 -27.21 -27.72
N VAL A 91 -10.79 -26.99 -28.30
CA VAL A 91 -11.95 -26.42 -27.59
C VAL A 91 -13.15 -27.27 -27.94
N THR A 92 -13.84 -27.80 -26.94
CA THR A 92 -15.01 -28.69 -27.14
C THR A 92 -16.13 -28.17 -26.23
N LEU A 93 -17.24 -27.77 -26.84
CA LEU A 93 -18.47 -27.37 -26.15
C LEU A 93 -19.53 -28.47 -26.32
N ARG A 94 -20.18 -28.84 -25.22
CA ARG A 94 -21.28 -29.82 -25.25
C ARG A 94 -22.52 -29.29 -24.55
N GLN A 95 -23.68 -29.60 -25.07
CA GLN A 95 -24.95 -29.42 -24.37
C GLN A 95 -25.77 -30.69 -24.47
N GLY A 96 -25.99 -31.38 -23.35
CA GLY A 96 -26.45 -32.74 -23.29
C GLY A 96 -25.42 -33.71 -23.89
N ALA A 97 -25.85 -34.65 -24.74
CA ALA A 97 -24.97 -35.59 -25.44
C ALA A 97 -24.29 -34.98 -26.67
N ASP A 98 -24.73 -33.81 -27.13
CA ASP A 98 -24.33 -33.24 -28.42
C ASP A 98 -23.11 -32.35 -28.28
N SER A 99 -22.13 -32.53 -29.14
CA SER A 99 -21.07 -31.55 -29.37
C SER A 99 -21.60 -30.37 -30.18
N VAL A 100 -21.27 -29.15 -29.75
CA VAL A 100 -21.67 -27.93 -30.45
C VAL A 100 -20.44 -27.38 -31.18
N ILE A 101 -20.58 -27.16 -32.49
CA ILE A 101 -19.55 -26.53 -33.30
C ILE A 101 -19.42 -25.08 -32.86
N VAL A 102 -18.17 -24.63 -32.59
CA VAL A 102 -17.87 -23.27 -32.17
C VAL A 102 -16.87 -22.59 -33.08
N THR A 103 -17.05 -21.29 -33.26
CA THR A 103 -16.06 -20.38 -33.82
C THR A 103 -15.47 -19.53 -32.68
N ARG A 104 -14.19 -19.22 -32.75
CA ARG A 104 -13.50 -18.45 -31.69
C ARG A 104 -13.05 -17.10 -32.20
N ALA A 105 -13.31 -16.07 -31.43
CA ALA A 105 -12.75 -14.74 -31.60
C ALA A 105 -11.99 -14.34 -30.31
N THR A 106 -10.87 -13.64 -30.45
CA THR A 106 -10.07 -13.08 -29.36
C THR A 106 -10.23 -11.57 -29.40
N GLY A 107 -10.61 -10.97 -28.27
CA GLY A 107 -10.65 -9.52 -28.02
C GLY A 107 -9.47 -9.07 -27.18
N ASP A 108 -9.55 -7.83 -26.73
CA ASP A 108 -8.55 -7.22 -25.84
C ASP A 108 -8.59 -7.85 -24.44
N HIS A 109 -7.53 -7.67 -23.66
CA HIS A 109 -7.41 -8.17 -22.28
C HIS A 109 -7.72 -9.67 -22.10
N GLY A 110 -7.29 -10.48 -23.08
CA GLY A 110 -7.49 -11.93 -23.03
C GLY A 110 -8.93 -12.41 -23.21
N LEU A 111 -9.88 -11.53 -23.56
CA LEU A 111 -11.27 -11.93 -23.79
C LEU A 111 -11.37 -12.93 -24.93
N GLN A 112 -11.99 -14.08 -24.68
CA GLN A 112 -12.33 -15.08 -25.68
C GLN A 112 -13.84 -15.13 -25.85
N SER A 113 -14.31 -15.16 -27.10
CA SER A 113 -15.71 -15.34 -27.46
C SER A 113 -15.87 -16.59 -28.32
N LEU A 114 -16.70 -17.52 -27.88
CA LEU A 114 -17.09 -18.69 -28.62
C LEU A 114 -18.46 -18.46 -29.21
N GLY A 115 -18.57 -18.32 -30.55
CA GLY A 115 -19.83 -18.30 -31.27
C GLY A 115 -20.27 -19.75 -31.55
N ALA A 116 -21.39 -20.17 -30.98
CA ALA A 116 -21.95 -21.50 -31.19
C ALA A 116 -22.77 -21.55 -32.50
N ALA A 117 -22.60 -22.60 -33.29
CA ALA A 117 -23.33 -22.79 -34.56
C ALA A 117 -24.86 -22.95 -34.38
N ARG A 118 -25.29 -23.23 -33.15
CA ARG A 118 -26.70 -23.23 -32.75
C ARG A 118 -26.89 -22.55 -31.41
N LYS A 119 -28.07 -22.01 -31.19
CA LYS A 119 -28.41 -21.40 -29.91
C LYS A 119 -28.39 -22.46 -28.81
N LEU A 120 -27.69 -22.18 -27.72
CA LEU A 120 -27.71 -22.97 -26.49
C LEU A 120 -29.00 -22.66 -25.74
N ASN A 121 -29.70 -23.71 -25.30
CA ASN A 121 -30.88 -23.55 -24.48
C ASN A 121 -30.52 -23.35 -23.02
N ALA A 122 -31.44 -22.78 -22.24
CA ALA A 122 -31.28 -22.73 -20.77
C ALA A 122 -31.09 -24.15 -20.22
N GLY A 123 -30.13 -24.34 -19.28
CA GLY A 123 -29.79 -25.65 -18.73
C GLY A 123 -28.28 -25.82 -18.55
N THR A 124 -27.82 -27.06 -18.51
CA THR A 124 -26.40 -27.39 -18.33
C THR A 124 -25.63 -27.50 -19.64
N ALA A 125 -24.39 -27.11 -19.66
CA ALA A 125 -23.44 -27.33 -20.74
C ALA A 125 -22.04 -27.62 -20.14
N THR A 126 -21.11 -28.12 -20.94
CA THR A 126 -19.71 -28.33 -20.54
C THR A 126 -18.76 -27.75 -21.58
N LEU A 127 -17.66 -27.20 -21.11
CA LEU A 127 -16.59 -26.67 -21.95
C LEU A 127 -15.25 -27.31 -21.55
N ASP A 128 -14.63 -28.01 -22.50
CA ASP A 128 -13.31 -28.60 -22.37
C ASP A 128 -12.32 -27.82 -23.23
N ILE A 129 -11.19 -27.40 -22.66
CA ILE A 129 -10.12 -26.70 -23.38
C ILE A 129 -8.76 -27.34 -23.05
N GLU A 130 -7.98 -27.64 -24.09
CA GLU A 130 -6.57 -28.02 -23.99
C GLU A 130 -5.70 -26.85 -24.46
N PHE A 131 -4.61 -26.61 -23.79
CA PHE A 131 -3.74 -25.46 -24.10
C PHE A 131 -2.27 -25.71 -23.74
N THR A 132 -1.40 -24.86 -24.30
CA THR A 132 0.02 -24.77 -23.94
C THR A 132 0.38 -23.31 -23.67
N HIS A 133 1.33 -23.07 -22.75
CA HIS A 133 1.80 -21.72 -22.45
C HIS A 133 3.26 -21.71 -21.97
N LEU A 134 3.86 -20.52 -21.93
CA LEU A 134 5.18 -20.29 -21.33
C LEU A 134 5.01 -19.89 -19.86
N TYR A 135 5.99 -20.22 -19.01
CA TYR A 135 6.05 -19.64 -17.67
C TYR A 135 6.38 -18.16 -17.73
N GLY A 136 5.71 -17.37 -16.89
CA GLY A 136 6.08 -16.00 -16.62
C GLY A 136 7.48 -15.90 -16.00
N THR A 137 8.12 -14.74 -16.16
CA THR A 137 9.44 -14.41 -15.58
C THR A 137 9.41 -13.20 -14.67
N ARG A 138 8.24 -12.60 -14.44
CA ARG A 138 8.06 -11.31 -13.77
C ARG A 138 7.01 -11.34 -12.67
N ALA A 139 6.96 -12.38 -11.86
CA ALA A 139 6.11 -12.48 -10.66
C ALA A 139 4.63 -12.08 -10.85
N VAL A 140 4.04 -12.44 -12.00
CA VAL A 140 2.61 -12.36 -12.32
C VAL A 140 2.19 -13.61 -13.08
N GLY A 141 0.91 -13.99 -13.02
CA GLY A 141 0.40 -15.23 -13.62
C GLY A 141 1.04 -16.47 -12.96
N LEU A 142 1.33 -17.50 -13.75
CA LEU A 142 2.13 -18.66 -13.36
C LEU A 142 3.58 -18.45 -13.80
N TYR A 143 4.46 -18.15 -12.86
CA TYR A 143 5.84 -17.75 -13.14
C TYR A 143 6.88 -18.64 -12.49
N LYS A 144 8.12 -18.56 -13.01
CA LYS A 144 9.27 -19.28 -12.54
C LYS A 144 10.23 -18.38 -11.78
N ALA A 145 10.54 -18.77 -10.55
CA ALA A 145 11.63 -18.23 -9.73
C ALA A 145 12.81 -19.23 -9.67
N ILE A 146 14.02 -18.70 -9.56
CA ILE A 146 15.23 -19.52 -9.41
C ILE A 146 15.90 -19.14 -8.09
N ARG A 147 16.18 -20.15 -7.27
CA ARG A 147 16.98 -20.02 -6.06
C ARG A 147 18.03 -21.14 -6.00
N GLU A 148 19.29 -20.78 -5.76
CA GLU A 148 20.41 -21.74 -5.68
C GLU A 148 20.44 -22.75 -6.84
N ASN A 149 20.25 -22.25 -8.06
CA ASN A 149 20.16 -23.04 -9.30
C ASN A 149 19.01 -24.06 -9.34
N ARG A 150 18.00 -23.96 -8.46
CA ARG A 150 16.78 -24.76 -8.47
C ARG A 150 15.60 -23.94 -8.96
N GLY A 151 14.79 -24.53 -9.83
CA GLY A 151 13.57 -23.92 -10.31
C GLY A 151 12.42 -24.10 -9.33
N TYR A 152 11.64 -23.06 -9.13
CA TYR A 152 10.38 -23.05 -8.39
C TYR A 152 9.31 -22.37 -9.24
N LEU A 153 8.07 -22.83 -9.17
CA LEU A 153 6.93 -22.22 -9.81
C LEU A 153 5.99 -21.69 -8.74
N PHE A 154 5.49 -20.49 -8.96
CA PHE A 154 4.51 -19.83 -8.09
C PHE A 154 3.45 -19.15 -8.94
N THR A 155 2.33 -18.79 -8.32
CA THR A 155 1.28 -18.00 -8.92
C THR A 155 1.09 -16.67 -8.21
N GLN A 156 0.72 -15.62 -8.98
CA GLN A 156 0.17 -14.36 -8.49
C GLN A 156 -0.93 -13.95 -9.46
N PHE A 157 -2.18 -13.95 -9.01
CA PHE A 157 -3.35 -13.81 -9.87
C PHE A 157 -4.16 -12.54 -9.64
N GLU A 158 -3.98 -11.86 -8.52
CA GLU A 158 -4.66 -10.60 -8.29
C GLU A 158 -4.01 -9.46 -9.11
N SER A 159 -4.80 -8.67 -9.87
CA SER A 159 -6.29 -8.67 -9.88
C SER A 159 -6.89 -9.66 -10.89
N ASP A 160 -6.30 -9.82 -12.07
CA ASP A 160 -6.85 -10.47 -13.25
C ASP A 160 -5.80 -11.28 -14.04
N ASP A 161 -4.76 -11.75 -13.35
CA ASP A 161 -3.64 -12.50 -13.95
C ASP A 161 -3.88 -14.03 -13.95
N ALA A 162 -5.01 -14.54 -13.43
CA ALA A 162 -5.35 -15.95 -13.57
C ALA A 162 -5.55 -16.33 -15.04
N ARG A 163 -6.05 -15.40 -15.85
CA ARG A 163 -6.19 -15.52 -17.30
C ARG A 163 -4.88 -15.74 -18.04
N GLU A 164 -3.74 -15.32 -17.47
CA GLU A 164 -2.41 -15.62 -18.00
C GLU A 164 -1.95 -17.04 -17.72
N ALA A 165 -2.57 -17.74 -16.74
CA ALA A 165 -2.15 -19.08 -16.36
C ALA A 165 -3.01 -20.19 -17.01
N PHE A 166 -4.33 -19.99 -17.08
CA PHE A 166 -5.27 -20.95 -17.65
C PHE A 166 -6.57 -20.25 -18.05
N PRO A 167 -7.35 -20.81 -19.03
CA PRO A 167 -8.64 -20.24 -19.38
C PRO A 167 -9.63 -20.27 -18.21
N CYS A 168 -10.28 -19.13 -17.88
CA CYS A 168 -11.16 -19.00 -16.73
C CYS A 168 -12.17 -17.84 -16.86
N TRP A 169 -13.08 -17.72 -15.88
CA TRP A 169 -13.96 -16.57 -15.68
C TRP A 169 -13.31 -15.62 -14.68
N ASP A 170 -12.44 -14.75 -15.16
CA ASP A 170 -11.51 -13.96 -14.36
C ASP A 170 -12.12 -12.63 -13.93
N GLU A 171 -13.19 -12.69 -13.17
CA GLU A 171 -13.84 -11.58 -12.47
C GLU A 171 -14.22 -12.03 -11.06
N PRO A 172 -14.08 -11.17 -10.03
CA PRO A 172 -14.33 -11.54 -8.62
C PRO A 172 -15.78 -11.95 -8.35
N GLY A 173 -16.71 -11.49 -9.17
CA GLY A 173 -18.13 -11.85 -9.09
C GLY A 173 -18.47 -13.28 -9.55
N PHE A 174 -17.51 -14.05 -10.09
CA PHE A 174 -17.71 -15.47 -10.41
C PHE A 174 -17.07 -16.34 -9.34
N LYS A 175 -17.84 -16.71 -8.32
CA LYS A 175 -17.44 -17.62 -7.24
C LYS A 175 -18.02 -19.01 -7.44
N PHE A 176 -17.17 -19.99 -7.61
CA PHE A 176 -17.57 -21.39 -7.78
C PHE A 176 -16.42 -22.34 -7.35
N PRO A 177 -16.70 -23.64 -7.09
CA PRO A 177 -15.66 -24.58 -6.72
C PRO A 177 -14.69 -24.89 -7.84
N TYR A 178 -13.40 -25.00 -7.47
CA TYR A 178 -12.34 -25.49 -8.36
C TYR A 178 -11.79 -26.82 -7.88
N GLN A 179 -11.25 -27.62 -8.82
CA GLN A 179 -10.39 -28.77 -8.50
C GLN A 179 -9.08 -28.65 -9.27
N VAL A 180 -7.98 -28.51 -8.54
CA VAL A 180 -6.64 -28.45 -9.13
C VAL A 180 -6.04 -29.86 -9.19
N VAL A 181 -5.48 -30.20 -10.35
CA VAL A 181 -4.74 -31.44 -10.59
C VAL A 181 -3.39 -31.08 -11.19
N LEU A 182 -2.31 -31.41 -10.51
CA LEU A 182 -0.94 -31.11 -10.96
C LEU A 182 -0.18 -32.38 -11.31
N GLU A 183 0.36 -32.44 -12.51
CA GLU A 183 1.34 -33.42 -12.93
C GLU A 183 2.72 -32.80 -12.83
N VAL A 184 3.56 -33.31 -11.95
CA VAL A 184 4.91 -32.76 -11.67
C VAL A 184 5.95 -33.89 -11.70
N PRO A 185 7.24 -33.62 -11.96
CA PRO A 185 8.29 -34.58 -11.77
C PRO A 185 8.24 -35.18 -10.33
N GLU A 186 8.50 -36.46 -10.17
CA GLU A 186 8.30 -37.18 -8.91
C GLU A 186 9.08 -36.54 -7.72
N ALA A 187 10.23 -35.96 -8.01
CA ALA A 187 11.07 -35.28 -7.02
C ALA A 187 10.57 -33.88 -6.60
N GLN A 188 9.59 -33.33 -7.29
CA GLN A 188 9.05 -31.98 -6.97
C GLN A 188 7.86 -32.09 -6.04
N GLU A 189 7.71 -31.15 -5.10
CA GLU A 189 6.50 -31.00 -4.29
C GLU A 189 5.50 -30.11 -5.03
N ALA A 190 4.20 -30.39 -4.82
CA ALA A 190 3.09 -29.62 -5.39
C ALA A 190 2.15 -29.15 -4.27
N LEU A 191 1.78 -27.88 -4.30
CA LEU A 191 0.91 -27.23 -3.33
C LEU A 191 -0.23 -26.50 -4.05
N SER A 192 -1.40 -26.46 -3.42
CA SER A 192 -2.54 -25.65 -3.84
C SER A 192 -3.40 -25.28 -2.62
N ASN A 193 -4.51 -24.61 -2.83
CA ASN A 193 -5.43 -24.08 -1.82
C ASN A 193 -5.94 -25.11 -0.80
N THR A 194 -6.18 -26.33 -1.22
CA THR A 194 -6.82 -27.38 -0.41
C THR A 194 -5.86 -28.53 -0.10
N PRO A 195 -6.18 -29.42 0.84
CA PRO A 195 -5.40 -30.63 1.07
C PRO A 195 -5.36 -31.54 -0.16
N ILE A 196 -4.30 -32.35 -0.23
CA ILE A 196 -4.17 -33.40 -1.24
C ILE A 196 -5.25 -34.46 -0.99
N GLU A 197 -6.04 -34.77 -2.03
CA GLU A 197 -7.02 -35.85 -2.04
C GLU A 197 -6.37 -37.18 -2.43
N SER A 198 -5.53 -37.16 -3.47
CA SER A 198 -4.78 -38.34 -3.93
C SER A 198 -3.47 -37.94 -4.60
N SER A 199 -2.50 -38.84 -4.55
CA SER A 199 -1.24 -38.73 -5.27
C SER A 199 -0.83 -40.09 -5.84
N THR A 200 -0.51 -40.14 -7.13
CA THR A 200 -0.09 -41.36 -7.83
C THR A 200 1.16 -41.06 -8.65
N ALA A 201 2.20 -41.91 -8.47
CA ALA A 201 3.43 -41.79 -9.23
C ALA A 201 3.46 -42.81 -10.38
N LYS A 202 3.91 -42.39 -11.56
CA LYS A 202 4.09 -43.25 -12.73
C LYS A 202 5.12 -42.64 -13.68
N ASP A 203 6.06 -43.44 -14.16
CA ASP A 203 7.04 -43.07 -15.20
C ASP A 203 7.84 -41.79 -14.89
N GLY A 204 8.26 -41.61 -13.61
CA GLY A 204 9.02 -40.43 -13.14
C GLY A 204 8.23 -39.15 -12.93
N TRP A 205 6.91 -39.24 -13.04
CA TRP A 205 5.96 -38.15 -12.77
C TRP A 205 4.99 -38.55 -11.68
N LYS A 206 4.53 -37.58 -10.91
CA LYS A 206 3.42 -37.78 -9.98
C LYS A 206 2.25 -36.90 -10.35
N THR A 207 1.05 -37.46 -10.30
CA THR A 207 -0.22 -36.74 -10.43
C THR A 207 -0.76 -36.49 -9.04
N VAL A 208 -0.87 -35.23 -8.66
CA VAL A 208 -1.41 -34.79 -7.37
C VAL A 208 -2.76 -34.16 -7.62
N THR A 209 -3.80 -34.76 -7.07
CA THR A 209 -5.17 -34.24 -7.10
C THR A 209 -5.47 -33.59 -5.75
N PHE A 210 -5.90 -32.33 -5.76
CA PHE A 210 -6.33 -31.61 -4.58
C PHE A 210 -7.83 -31.76 -4.38
N LYS A 211 -8.30 -31.67 -3.14
CA LYS A 211 -9.73 -31.60 -2.85
C LYS A 211 -10.37 -30.40 -3.58
N ARG A 212 -11.67 -30.51 -3.86
CA ARG A 212 -12.42 -29.35 -4.37
C ARG A 212 -12.37 -28.20 -3.40
N THR A 213 -12.21 -26.98 -3.90
CA THR A 213 -12.31 -25.78 -3.10
C THR A 213 -13.78 -25.49 -2.70
N PRO A 214 -14.03 -24.75 -1.63
CA PRO A 214 -15.26 -23.99 -1.51
C PRO A 214 -15.41 -23.04 -2.72
N PRO A 215 -16.54 -22.34 -2.89
CA PRO A 215 -16.68 -21.34 -3.95
C PRO A 215 -15.65 -20.22 -3.80
N LEU A 216 -14.76 -20.07 -4.79
CA LEU A 216 -13.72 -19.03 -4.85
C LEU A 216 -13.79 -18.31 -6.21
N PRO A 217 -13.37 -17.04 -6.30
CA PRO A 217 -13.02 -16.42 -7.56
C PRO A 217 -11.64 -16.91 -8.03
N SER A 218 -11.34 -16.73 -9.32
CA SER A 218 -10.09 -17.18 -9.95
C SER A 218 -8.84 -16.60 -9.30
N TYR A 219 -8.87 -15.32 -8.89
CA TYR A 219 -7.70 -14.63 -8.36
C TYR A 219 -7.18 -15.20 -7.04
N LEU A 220 -8.01 -15.93 -6.28
CA LEU A 220 -7.63 -16.60 -5.02
C LEU A 220 -7.04 -18.00 -5.18
N LEU A 221 -6.99 -18.53 -6.41
CA LEU A 221 -6.32 -19.80 -6.65
C LEU A 221 -4.81 -19.64 -6.53
N ALA A 222 -4.17 -20.66 -5.95
CA ALA A 222 -2.72 -20.68 -5.81
C ALA A 222 -2.13 -22.02 -6.17
N ILE A 223 -0.97 -21.99 -6.81
CA ILE A 223 -0.16 -23.13 -7.16
C ILE A 223 1.29 -22.84 -6.81
N ALA A 224 1.95 -23.78 -6.15
CA ALA A 224 3.40 -23.75 -5.99
C ALA A 224 4.00 -25.13 -6.27
N VAL A 225 5.10 -25.17 -7.03
CA VAL A 225 5.81 -26.41 -7.37
C VAL A 225 7.31 -26.20 -7.19
N GLY A 226 7.97 -27.09 -6.49
CA GLY A 226 9.41 -27.02 -6.25
C GLY A 226 9.89 -27.96 -5.16
N PRO A 227 11.19 -28.01 -4.89
CA PRO A 227 11.75 -28.80 -3.79
C PRO A 227 11.64 -28.05 -2.46
N PHE A 228 10.42 -27.98 -1.89
CA PHE A 228 10.13 -27.22 -0.67
C PHE A 228 10.57 -27.93 0.62
N GLU A 229 10.78 -27.13 1.67
CA GLU A 229 10.90 -27.55 3.06
C GLU A 229 9.68 -27.12 3.86
N TYR A 230 9.31 -27.92 4.86
CA TYR A 230 8.12 -27.67 5.67
C TYR A 230 8.47 -27.52 7.15
N THR A 231 7.89 -26.49 7.79
CA THR A 231 7.93 -26.31 9.25
C THR A 231 6.50 -26.34 9.78
N PRO A 232 6.11 -27.39 10.52
CA PRO A 232 4.80 -27.44 11.17
C PRO A 232 4.59 -26.28 12.14
N VAL A 233 3.38 -25.72 12.19
CA VAL A 233 2.98 -24.66 13.13
C VAL A 233 2.02 -25.27 14.15
N PRO A 234 2.47 -25.59 15.37
CA PRO A 234 1.61 -26.15 16.41
C PRO A 234 0.68 -25.07 17.00
N GLY A 235 -0.42 -25.52 17.61
CA GLY A 235 -1.35 -24.65 18.34
C GLY A 235 -2.50 -24.08 17.50
N SER A 236 -2.56 -24.37 16.20
CA SER A 236 -3.73 -24.08 15.37
C SER A 236 -4.75 -25.23 15.42
N LYS A 237 -6.03 -24.89 15.26
CA LYS A 237 -7.12 -25.88 15.14
C LYS A 237 -7.13 -26.62 13.81
N VAL A 238 -6.56 -26.00 12.78
CA VAL A 238 -6.39 -26.60 11.44
C VAL A 238 -4.92 -26.89 11.19
N PRO A 239 -4.56 -27.88 10.34
CA PRO A 239 -3.19 -28.10 9.93
C PRO A 239 -2.58 -26.82 9.36
N MET A 240 -1.50 -26.34 9.98
CA MET A 240 -0.79 -25.15 9.55
C MET A 240 0.70 -25.44 9.45
N ARG A 241 1.35 -24.89 8.45
CA ARG A 241 2.80 -25.02 8.25
C ARG A 241 3.36 -23.80 7.52
N VAL A 242 4.63 -23.51 7.78
CA VAL A 242 5.43 -22.60 6.96
C VAL A 242 6.14 -23.40 5.88
N VAL A 243 6.05 -22.93 4.64
CA VAL A 243 6.68 -23.55 3.48
C VAL A 243 7.77 -22.64 2.96
N THR A 244 8.97 -23.19 2.77
CA THR A 244 10.14 -22.43 2.31
C THR A 244 10.82 -23.11 1.13
N CYS A 245 11.57 -22.36 0.36
CA CYS A 245 12.60 -22.93 -0.50
C CYS A 245 13.65 -23.63 0.34
N GLN A 246 14.39 -24.56 -0.25
CA GLN A 246 15.46 -25.29 0.45
C GLN A 246 16.49 -24.32 1.04
N GLY A 247 16.99 -24.67 2.25
CA GLY A 247 17.99 -23.89 2.96
C GLY A 247 17.44 -22.70 3.77
N GLN A 248 16.11 -22.55 3.92
CA GLN A 248 15.51 -21.40 4.64
C GLN A 248 14.70 -21.79 5.89
N LYS A 249 14.55 -23.07 6.15
CA LYS A 249 13.71 -23.57 7.25
C LYS A 249 14.05 -22.97 8.62
N GLN A 250 15.33 -22.69 8.89
CA GLN A 250 15.81 -22.10 10.16
C GLN A 250 15.30 -20.67 10.39
N LEU A 251 14.78 -19.98 9.36
CA LEU A 251 14.26 -18.61 9.43
C LEU A 251 12.77 -18.52 9.79
N THR A 252 12.11 -19.66 10.01
CA THR A 252 10.64 -19.72 10.21
C THR A 252 10.19 -19.48 11.65
N GLY A 253 11.11 -19.45 12.62
CA GLY A 253 10.80 -19.49 14.05
C GLY A 253 9.87 -18.38 14.53
N THR A 254 10.06 -17.14 14.08
CA THR A 254 9.22 -15.99 14.43
C THR A 254 7.78 -16.17 13.93
N THR A 255 7.63 -16.59 12.68
CA THR A 255 6.33 -16.87 12.05
C THR A 255 5.58 -18.01 12.74
N VAL A 256 6.29 -19.11 13.06
CA VAL A 256 5.73 -20.27 13.79
C VAL A 256 5.14 -19.85 15.14
N GLN A 257 5.78 -18.91 15.83
CA GLN A 257 5.31 -18.41 17.13
C GLN A 257 4.13 -17.42 16.99
N ALA A 258 4.08 -16.63 15.93
CA ALA A 258 3.09 -15.58 15.73
C ALA A 258 1.78 -16.10 15.13
N ALA A 259 1.86 -16.89 14.07
CA ALA A 259 0.73 -17.29 13.25
C ALA A 259 -0.48 -17.88 14.02
N PRO A 260 -0.31 -18.87 14.94
CA PRO A 260 -1.45 -19.46 15.63
C PRO A 260 -2.14 -18.49 16.60
N LYS A 261 -1.40 -17.55 17.18
CA LYS A 261 -1.95 -16.55 18.11
C LYS A 261 -2.77 -15.51 17.37
N LEU A 262 -2.27 -15.06 16.21
CA LEU A 262 -2.96 -14.10 15.34
C LEU A 262 -4.25 -14.72 14.79
N LEU A 263 -4.19 -15.95 14.26
CA LEU A 263 -5.38 -16.66 13.78
C LEU A 263 -6.44 -16.82 14.88
N ALA A 264 -6.04 -17.21 16.08
CA ALA A 264 -6.96 -17.32 17.22
C ALA A 264 -7.55 -15.96 17.64
N GLY A 265 -6.81 -14.85 17.47
CA GLY A 265 -7.28 -13.48 17.66
C GLY A 265 -8.39 -13.13 16.68
N LEU A 266 -8.17 -13.39 15.40
CA LEU A 266 -9.12 -13.16 14.31
C LEU A 266 -10.40 -14.00 14.50
N GLU A 267 -10.28 -15.32 14.78
CA GLU A 267 -11.43 -16.19 15.05
C GLU A 267 -12.30 -15.65 16.20
N ARG A 268 -11.67 -15.19 17.29
CA ARG A 268 -12.41 -14.59 18.42
C ARG A 268 -13.15 -13.32 18.01
N TRP A 269 -12.50 -12.48 17.23
CA TRP A 269 -13.10 -11.20 16.83
C TRP A 269 -14.26 -11.40 15.86
N PHE A 270 -14.07 -12.22 14.82
CA PHE A 270 -15.12 -12.50 13.83
C PHE A 270 -16.25 -13.38 14.37
N GLY A 271 -16.00 -14.19 15.42
CA GLY A 271 -16.96 -15.15 15.92
C GLY A 271 -17.27 -16.28 14.92
N ILE A 272 -16.47 -16.42 13.88
CA ILE A 272 -16.56 -17.43 12.82
C ILE A 272 -15.21 -18.18 12.81
N PRO A 273 -15.19 -19.51 12.93
CA PRO A 273 -13.97 -20.29 12.81
C PRO A 273 -13.28 -20.05 11.46
N TYR A 274 -11.97 -20.29 11.39
CA TYR A 274 -11.23 -20.30 10.14
C TYR A 274 -11.92 -21.20 9.10
N PRO A 275 -12.27 -20.68 7.90
CA PRO A 275 -13.23 -21.37 7.02
C PRO A 275 -12.63 -22.46 6.12
N TYR A 276 -11.32 -22.70 6.15
CA TYR A 276 -10.64 -23.66 5.27
C TYR A 276 -10.06 -24.83 6.03
N GLU A 277 -9.73 -25.94 5.31
CA GLU A 277 -9.26 -27.18 5.94
C GLU A 277 -7.78 -27.17 6.33
N LYS A 278 -6.97 -26.26 5.79
CA LYS A 278 -5.55 -26.10 6.09
C LYS A 278 -5.12 -24.66 5.90
N LEU A 279 -3.91 -24.32 6.37
CA LEU A 279 -3.27 -23.05 6.08
C LEU A 279 -1.77 -23.26 5.84
N ASP A 280 -1.31 -23.02 4.63
CA ASP A 280 0.10 -22.93 4.28
C ASP A 280 0.54 -21.48 4.21
N LEU A 281 1.65 -21.13 4.86
CA LEU A 281 2.30 -19.82 4.77
C LEU A 281 3.57 -20.02 3.94
N VAL A 282 3.56 -19.55 2.69
CA VAL A 282 4.58 -19.86 1.69
C VAL A 282 5.51 -18.68 1.48
N ALA A 283 6.80 -18.85 1.73
CA ALA A 283 7.84 -17.86 1.41
C ALA A 283 8.24 -17.93 -0.06
N VAL A 284 8.07 -16.83 -0.76
CA VAL A 284 8.34 -16.70 -2.20
C VAL A 284 9.54 -15.76 -2.41
N PRO A 285 10.62 -16.19 -3.04
CA PRO A 285 11.86 -15.42 -3.17
C PRO A 285 11.76 -14.22 -4.13
N GLU A 286 10.90 -14.32 -5.13
CA GLU A 286 10.64 -13.27 -6.13
C GLU A 286 9.16 -12.97 -6.13
N PHE A 287 8.72 -12.08 -5.25
CA PHE A 287 7.32 -11.70 -5.10
C PHE A 287 7.16 -10.18 -5.25
N ALA A 288 6.19 -9.75 -6.07
CA ALA A 288 6.02 -8.34 -6.43
C ALA A 288 5.42 -7.51 -5.29
N TYR A 289 4.63 -8.14 -4.42
CA TYR A 289 3.91 -7.52 -3.30
C TYR A 289 4.50 -7.90 -1.95
N GLY A 290 3.86 -7.52 -0.86
CA GLY A 290 4.22 -7.96 0.49
C GLY A 290 3.79 -9.41 0.74
N ALA A 291 2.53 -9.69 0.43
CA ALA A 291 1.93 -11.01 0.50
C ALA A 291 0.67 -11.06 -0.40
N MET A 292 -0.04 -12.21 -0.39
CA MET A 292 -1.29 -12.44 -1.12
C MET A 292 -2.13 -13.48 -0.40
N GLU A 293 -3.39 -13.19 -0.20
CA GLU A 293 -4.37 -13.90 0.59
C GLU A 293 -4.94 -15.19 -0.03
N ASN A 294 -4.27 -15.84 -0.95
CA ASN A 294 -4.82 -17.04 -1.58
C ASN A 294 -5.40 -18.02 -0.55
N ALA A 295 -6.67 -18.36 -0.68
CA ALA A 295 -7.43 -19.14 0.29
C ALA A 295 -6.73 -20.45 0.69
N GLY A 296 -6.38 -20.61 1.97
CA GLY A 296 -5.69 -21.80 2.47
C GLY A 296 -4.22 -21.97 2.07
N LEU A 297 -3.65 -21.08 1.25
CA LEU A 297 -2.24 -21.06 0.86
C LEU A 297 -1.79 -19.61 0.65
N ILE A 298 -1.48 -18.89 1.70
CA ILE A 298 -1.02 -17.50 1.65
C ILE A 298 0.43 -17.46 1.17
N THR A 299 0.71 -16.65 0.15
CA THR A 299 2.07 -16.41 -0.33
C THR A 299 2.63 -15.11 0.24
N PHE A 300 3.88 -15.12 0.64
CA PHE A 300 4.58 -13.96 1.22
C PHE A 300 5.90 -13.73 0.50
N ARG A 301 6.28 -12.49 0.34
CA ARG A 301 7.66 -12.19 0.02
C ARG A 301 8.57 -12.69 1.14
N ASP A 302 9.67 -13.34 0.77
CA ASP A 302 10.53 -14.07 1.71
C ASP A 302 11.05 -13.20 2.87
N ASP A 303 11.37 -11.92 2.64
CA ASP A 303 11.87 -11.00 3.67
C ASP A 303 10.80 -10.55 4.68
N VAL A 304 9.52 -10.72 4.35
CA VAL A 304 8.40 -10.46 5.28
C VAL A 304 8.15 -11.66 6.19
N LEU A 305 8.17 -12.86 5.62
CA LEU A 305 7.84 -14.09 6.36
C LEU A 305 9.02 -14.68 7.12
N LEU A 306 10.24 -14.59 6.56
CA LEU A 306 11.44 -15.26 7.05
C LEU A 306 12.34 -14.31 7.82
N LEU A 307 12.40 -14.51 9.12
CA LEU A 307 13.22 -13.70 10.02
C LEU A 307 14.20 -14.59 10.80
N ASP A 308 15.47 -14.22 10.76
CA ASP A 308 16.43 -14.77 11.71
C ASP A 308 16.18 -14.16 13.09
N ALA A 309 15.78 -14.95 14.04
CA ALA A 309 15.38 -14.51 15.38
C ALA A 309 16.48 -13.72 16.14
N ALA A 310 17.75 -14.01 15.86
CA ALA A 310 18.87 -13.36 16.51
C ALA A 310 19.14 -11.94 15.97
N SER A 311 18.85 -11.71 14.68
CA SER A 311 19.16 -10.45 13.99
C SER A 311 17.93 -9.63 13.61
N ALA A 312 16.70 -10.13 13.88
CA ALA A 312 15.47 -9.42 13.56
C ALA A 312 15.21 -8.25 14.52
N SER A 313 15.03 -7.05 13.96
CA SER A 313 14.65 -5.86 14.73
C SER A 313 13.18 -5.94 15.17
N THR A 314 12.82 -5.11 16.14
CA THR A 314 11.40 -4.96 16.56
C THR A 314 10.49 -4.54 15.41
N SER A 315 10.94 -3.64 14.55
CA SER A 315 10.18 -3.23 13.36
C SER A 315 9.93 -4.39 12.39
N GLN A 316 10.91 -5.26 12.19
CA GLN A 316 10.76 -6.45 11.35
C GLN A 316 9.80 -7.48 11.98
N ARG A 317 9.91 -7.74 13.29
CA ARG A 317 8.97 -8.63 14.00
C ARG A 317 7.54 -8.09 13.98
N ARG A 318 7.37 -6.77 14.18
CA ARG A 318 6.07 -6.11 14.07
C ARG A 318 5.50 -6.25 12.67
N SER A 319 6.27 -5.91 11.64
CA SER A 319 5.85 -6.05 10.23
C SER A 319 5.48 -7.50 9.87
N ASN A 320 6.26 -8.48 10.33
CA ASN A 320 5.94 -9.90 10.15
C ASN A 320 4.58 -10.25 10.76
N ALA A 321 4.34 -9.87 12.02
CA ALA A 321 3.07 -10.15 12.70
C ALA A 321 1.89 -9.43 12.04
N SER A 322 2.06 -8.15 11.69
CA SER A 322 1.02 -7.32 11.08
C SER A 322 0.63 -7.84 9.69
N VAL A 323 1.60 -8.14 8.82
CA VAL A 323 1.31 -8.68 7.48
C VAL A 323 0.69 -10.09 7.56
N ILE A 324 1.20 -10.97 8.42
CA ILE A 324 0.56 -12.29 8.64
C ILE A 324 -0.89 -12.14 9.09
N CYS A 325 -1.17 -11.18 9.99
CA CYS A 325 -2.51 -10.92 10.48
C CYS A 325 -3.43 -10.35 9.38
N HIS A 326 -2.89 -9.46 8.53
CA HIS A 326 -3.57 -8.89 7.37
C HIS A 326 -4.04 -10.01 6.42
N GLU A 327 -3.11 -10.84 5.96
CA GLU A 327 -3.43 -11.94 5.05
C GLU A 327 -4.40 -12.97 5.65
N MET A 328 -4.24 -13.25 6.95
CA MET A 328 -5.20 -14.13 7.64
C MET A 328 -6.59 -13.49 7.79
N ALA A 329 -6.70 -12.18 7.90
CA ALA A 329 -8.00 -11.49 8.00
C ALA A 329 -8.80 -11.58 6.70
N HIS A 330 -8.11 -11.62 5.56
CA HIS A 330 -8.72 -11.85 4.26
C HIS A 330 -9.48 -13.17 4.16
N MET A 331 -9.13 -14.19 4.95
CA MET A 331 -9.86 -15.46 4.95
C MET A 331 -11.35 -15.26 5.26
N TRP A 332 -11.73 -14.13 5.89
CA TRP A 332 -13.13 -13.70 6.09
C TRP A 332 -13.52 -12.57 5.15
N PHE A 333 -12.67 -11.52 5.01
CA PHE A 333 -12.88 -10.36 4.14
C PHE A 333 -12.05 -10.46 2.86
N GLY A 334 -12.63 -10.96 1.80
CA GLY A 334 -12.00 -11.27 0.51
C GLY A 334 -12.34 -12.70 0.07
N ASP A 335 -12.15 -13.67 0.95
CA ASP A 335 -12.25 -15.08 0.62
C ASP A 335 -13.63 -15.65 0.97
N LEU A 336 -14.03 -15.62 2.25
CA LEU A 336 -15.36 -16.08 2.65
C LEU A 336 -16.44 -15.19 2.02
N VAL A 337 -16.29 -13.88 2.13
CA VAL A 337 -17.13 -12.88 1.48
C VAL A 337 -16.27 -12.04 0.56
N THR A 338 -16.52 -12.12 -0.75
CA THR A 338 -15.73 -11.44 -1.78
C THR A 338 -16.50 -10.23 -2.34
N MET A 339 -15.81 -9.13 -2.63
CA MET A 339 -16.45 -8.02 -3.35
C MET A 339 -17.07 -8.48 -4.67
N ALA A 340 -18.15 -7.82 -5.08
CA ALA A 340 -18.82 -8.13 -6.34
C ALA A 340 -18.04 -7.63 -7.56
N TRP A 341 -17.29 -6.55 -7.39
CA TRP A 341 -16.39 -5.96 -8.38
C TRP A 341 -15.28 -5.13 -7.74
N TRP A 342 -14.25 -4.82 -8.50
CA TRP A 342 -13.02 -4.14 -8.06
C TRP A 342 -13.22 -2.71 -7.54
N ASP A 343 -14.34 -2.04 -7.81
CA ASP A 343 -14.69 -0.76 -7.19
C ASP A 343 -14.98 -0.86 -5.67
N ASP A 344 -15.24 -2.07 -5.18
CA ASP A 344 -15.35 -2.36 -3.75
C ASP A 344 -14.12 -3.10 -3.17
N LEU A 345 -12.93 -3.01 -3.79
CA LEU A 345 -11.69 -3.62 -3.30
C LEU A 345 -11.37 -3.23 -1.84
N TRP A 346 -11.77 -2.04 -1.42
CA TRP A 346 -11.62 -1.58 -0.03
C TRP A 346 -12.30 -2.50 1.00
N LEU A 347 -13.36 -3.21 0.62
CA LEU A 347 -13.98 -4.21 1.50
C LEU A 347 -13.03 -5.34 1.89
N ASN A 348 -12.08 -5.68 1.04
CA ASN A 348 -11.03 -6.63 1.35
C ASN A 348 -9.91 -5.93 2.12
N GLU A 349 -9.25 -4.98 1.50
CA GLU A 349 -7.96 -4.41 1.91
C GLU A 349 -8.05 -3.53 3.16
N SER A 350 -9.04 -2.63 3.19
CA SER A 350 -9.19 -1.75 4.34
C SER A 350 -9.55 -2.52 5.62
N PHE A 351 -10.38 -3.56 5.48
CA PHE A 351 -10.72 -4.44 6.61
C PHE A 351 -9.55 -5.26 7.08
N ALA A 352 -8.75 -5.80 6.16
CA ALA A 352 -7.56 -6.57 6.51
C ALA A 352 -6.54 -5.70 7.24
N ASP A 353 -6.27 -4.48 6.76
CA ASP A 353 -5.38 -3.52 7.42
C ASP A 353 -5.90 -3.13 8.82
N TRP A 354 -7.19 -2.80 8.92
CA TRP A 354 -7.82 -2.44 10.18
C TRP A 354 -7.76 -3.59 11.21
N MET A 355 -8.02 -4.83 10.77
CA MET A 355 -7.92 -6.01 11.62
C MET A 355 -6.48 -6.35 12.00
N ALA A 356 -5.53 -6.17 11.07
CA ALA A 356 -4.12 -6.38 11.34
C ALA A 356 -3.63 -5.51 12.50
N ALA A 357 -3.88 -4.20 12.45
CA ALA A 357 -3.50 -3.29 13.51
C ALA A 357 -4.16 -3.68 14.85
N LYS A 358 -5.47 -3.93 14.83
CA LYS A 358 -6.25 -4.28 16.02
C LYS A 358 -5.82 -5.59 16.69
N VAL A 359 -5.65 -6.66 15.91
CA VAL A 359 -5.34 -7.98 16.46
C VAL A 359 -3.86 -8.09 16.81
N THR A 360 -2.96 -7.45 16.05
CA THR A 360 -1.55 -7.40 16.40
C THR A 360 -1.33 -6.70 17.73
N ASP A 361 -2.01 -5.57 18.00
CA ASP A 361 -1.93 -4.90 19.30
C ASP A 361 -2.48 -5.75 20.46
N GLN A 362 -3.54 -6.53 20.21
CA GLN A 362 -4.07 -7.44 21.22
C GLN A 362 -3.12 -8.60 21.55
N VAL A 363 -2.42 -9.13 20.56
CA VAL A 363 -1.50 -10.28 20.70
C VAL A 363 -0.11 -9.84 21.14
N TYR A 364 0.35 -8.70 20.66
CA TYR A 364 1.69 -8.13 20.88
C TYR A 364 1.60 -6.64 21.25
N PRO A 365 1.04 -6.29 22.42
CA PRO A 365 0.85 -4.87 22.81
C PRO A 365 2.14 -4.07 22.86
N ALA A 366 3.30 -4.72 23.07
CA ALA A 366 4.60 -4.08 23.03
C ALA A 366 5.01 -3.54 21.65
N PHE A 367 4.35 -3.96 20.57
CA PHE A 367 4.64 -3.44 19.22
C PHE A 367 3.96 -2.10 18.93
N LYS A 368 2.86 -1.79 19.65
CA LYS A 368 2.06 -0.57 19.43
C LYS A 368 1.71 -0.39 17.94
N ASP A 369 1.25 -1.45 17.29
CA ASP A 369 1.02 -1.50 15.84
C ASP A 369 -0.05 -0.49 15.41
N GLY A 370 -1.13 -0.34 16.18
CA GLY A 370 -2.19 0.64 15.94
C GLY A 370 -1.70 2.08 15.97
N LEU A 371 -0.72 2.41 16.83
CA LEU A 371 -0.14 3.76 16.86
C LEU A 371 0.75 4.01 15.63
N SER A 372 1.47 2.99 15.16
CA SER A 372 2.25 3.05 13.91
C SER A 372 1.35 3.13 12.67
N ASP A 373 0.23 2.43 12.69
CA ASP A 373 -0.79 2.51 11.65
C ASP A 373 -1.43 3.92 11.59
N LEU A 374 -1.75 4.50 12.73
CA LEU A 374 -2.25 5.87 12.81
C LEU A 374 -1.26 6.89 12.22
N GLN A 375 0.05 6.70 12.44
CA GLN A 375 1.09 7.52 11.82
C GLN A 375 1.04 7.40 10.29
N ARG A 376 0.92 6.20 9.74
CA ARG A 376 0.77 5.94 8.29
C ARG A 376 -0.49 6.60 7.72
N ILE A 377 -1.61 6.52 8.44
CA ILE A 377 -2.87 7.18 8.08
C ILE A 377 -2.70 8.71 7.94
N GLN A 378 -1.94 9.35 8.83
CA GLN A 378 -1.72 10.80 8.73
C GLN A 378 -0.99 11.20 7.45
N GLN A 379 -0.02 10.41 6.98
CA GLN A 379 0.70 10.65 5.73
C GLN A 379 -0.23 10.52 4.51
N VAL A 380 -1.07 9.50 4.48
CA VAL A 380 -2.04 9.28 3.40
C VAL A 380 -3.11 10.38 3.39
N LYS A 381 -3.56 10.82 4.56
CA LYS A 381 -4.53 11.91 4.69
C LYS A 381 -4.01 13.23 4.11
N ASP A 382 -2.73 13.56 4.30
CA ASP A 382 -2.12 14.75 3.67
C ASP A 382 -2.09 14.61 2.14
N GLY A 383 -1.72 13.46 1.62
CA GLY A 383 -1.78 13.14 0.18
C GLY A 383 -3.19 13.19 -0.42
N ASP A 384 -4.22 12.84 0.36
CA ASP A 384 -5.62 12.87 -0.10
C ASP A 384 -6.20 14.31 -0.21
N THR A 385 -5.47 15.33 0.24
CA THR A 385 -5.85 16.74 -0.02
C THR A 385 -5.52 17.21 -1.43
N GLN A 386 -4.66 16.51 -2.15
CA GLN A 386 -4.11 16.90 -3.44
C GLN A 386 -5.14 16.82 -4.58
N PRO A 387 -4.98 17.61 -5.67
CA PRO A 387 -5.89 17.58 -6.82
C PRO A 387 -6.01 16.23 -7.52
N SER A 388 -4.92 15.46 -7.60
CA SER A 388 -4.90 14.13 -8.23
C SER A 388 -5.57 13.03 -7.40
N THR A 389 -6.08 13.35 -6.19
CA THR A 389 -6.76 12.39 -5.34
C THR A 389 -8.04 11.86 -5.96
N GLN A 390 -8.40 10.65 -5.63
CA GLN A 390 -9.58 9.95 -6.14
C GLN A 390 -10.46 9.46 -4.99
N ALA A 391 -11.72 9.15 -5.28
CA ALA A 391 -12.56 8.41 -4.36
C ALA A 391 -11.99 7.00 -4.15
N ILE A 392 -12.21 6.40 -2.98
CA ILE A 392 -11.89 4.99 -2.76
C ILE A 392 -12.75 4.11 -3.66
N ARG A 393 -14.05 4.42 -3.72
CA ARG A 393 -15.00 3.77 -4.62
C ARG A 393 -15.18 4.63 -5.85
N ASP A 394 -14.34 4.42 -6.82
CA ASP A 394 -14.52 4.97 -8.16
C ASP A 394 -15.03 3.86 -9.09
N ARG A 395 -15.89 4.21 -10.04
CA ARG A 395 -16.37 3.24 -11.03
C ARG A 395 -15.20 2.81 -11.89
N THR A 396 -14.63 1.68 -11.54
CA THR A 396 -13.51 1.10 -12.29
C THR A 396 -14.02 0.43 -13.56
N THR A 397 -13.37 0.77 -14.67
CA THR A 397 -13.66 0.22 -15.98
C THR A 397 -12.83 -1.03 -16.31
N SER A 398 -11.77 -1.28 -15.50
CA SER A 398 -10.90 -2.46 -15.63
C SER A 398 -10.41 -2.91 -14.24
N ALA A 399 -9.98 -4.16 -14.13
CA ALA A 399 -9.41 -4.71 -12.91
C ALA A 399 -8.16 -3.95 -12.46
N SER A 400 -7.26 -3.66 -13.40
CA SER A 400 -6.01 -2.91 -13.14
C SER A 400 -6.25 -1.48 -12.63
N ALA A 401 -7.35 -0.84 -13.04
CA ALA A 401 -7.72 0.49 -12.57
C ALA A 401 -8.03 0.52 -11.06
N GLY A 402 -8.59 -0.55 -10.50
CA GLY A 402 -8.83 -0.69 -9.06
C GLY A 402 -7.55 -0.62 -8.21
N LEU A 403 -6.42 -1.06 -8.76
CA LEU A 403 -5.12 -1.06 -8.08
C LEU A 403 -4.32 0.25 -8.23
N THR A 404 -4.80 1.24 -9.00
CA THR A 404 -4.04 2.48 -9.22
C THR A 404 -3.94 3.36 -7.98
N ASN A 405 -4.88 3.24 -7.05
CA ASN A 405 -4.99 4.08 -5.85
C ASN A 405 -4.83 3.30 -4.53
N VAL A 406 -3.99 2.28 -4.54
CA VAL A 406 -3.78 1.32 -3.45
C VAL A 406 -3.59 2.00 -2.08
N GLY A 407 -2.78 3.06 -1.99
CA GLY A 407 -2.53 3.76 -0.72
C GLY A 407 -3.80 4.32 -0.07
N LEU A 408 -4.75 4.84 -0.86
CA LEU A 408 -6.05 5.31 -0.33
C LEU A 408 -6.95 4.14 0.02
N VAL A 409 -7.03 3.12 -0.82
CA VAL A 409 -7.85 1.92 -0.57
C VAL A 409 -7.48 1.31 0.78
N TYR A 410 -6.20 1.12 1.07
CA TYR A 410 -5.72 0.56 2.34
C TYR A 410 -5.93 1.54 3.50
N SER A 411 -5.29 2.70 3.46
CA SER A 411 -5.14 3.54 4.65
C SER A 411 -6.33 4.47 4.90
N LYS A 412 -6.98 5.07 3.87
CA LYS A 412 -8.19 5.88 4.07
C LYS A 412 -9.36 5.00 4.49
N GLY A 413 -9.52 3.83 3.87
CA GLY A 413 -10.58 2.91 4.24
C GLY A 413 -10.43 2.40 5.67
N ASN A 414 -9.23 1.98 6.09
CA ASN A 414 -8.91 1.65 7.48
C ASN A 414 -9.25 2.81 8.44
N ALA A 415 -8.83 4.04 8.10
CA ALA A 415 -9.13 5.22 8.92
C ALA A 415 -10.63 5.47 9.07
N VAL A 416 -11.39 5.31 7.98
CA VAL A 416 -12.86 5.43 7.99
C VAL A 416 -13.48 4.36 8.88
N LEU A 417 -13.05 3.09 8.77
CA LEU A 417 -13.51 2.02 9.65
C LEU A 417 -13.20 2.32 11.12
N SER A 418 -11.99 2.73 11.44
CA SER A 418 -11.56 3.12 12.79
C SER A 418 -12.38 4.28 13.36
N MET A 419 -12.62 5.32 12.53
CA MET A 419 -13.44 6.48 12.92
C MET A 419 -14.88 6.10 13.24
N PHE A 420 -15.50 5.25 12.40
CA PHE A 420 -16.89 4.83 12.62
C PHE A 420 -17.02 3.79 13.74
N GLU A 421 -16.06 2.89 13.92
CA GLU A 421 -16.04 1.99 15.09
C GLU A 421 -16.05 2.79 16.39
N ARG A 422 -15.20 3.81 16.52
CA ARG A 422 -15.16 4.66 17.73
C ARG A 422 -16.43 5.48 17.92
N TYR A 423 -16.99 5.98 16.83
CA TYR A 423 -18.23 6.73 16.89
C TYR A 423 -19.44 5.90 17.32
N LEU A 424 -19.57 4.67 16.82
CA LEU A 424 -20.68 3.76 17.13
C LEU A 424 -20.47 2.99 18.43
N GLY A 425 -19.22 2.79 18.82
CA GLY A 425 -18.78 1.88 19.87
C GLY A 425 -18.39 0.51 19.32
N PRO A 426 -17.29 -0.07 19.84
CA PRO A 426 -16.67 -1.27 19.27
C PRO A 426 -17.59 -2.49 19.25
N GLU A 427 -18.42 -2.70 20.26
CA GLU A 427 -19.35 -3.84 20.32
C GLU A 427 -20.45 -3.76 19.25
N THR A 428 -20.99 -2.55 19.00
CA THR A 428 -22.03 -2.32 17.99
C THR A 428 -21.46 -2.54 16.60
N PHE A 429 -20.27 -2.00 16.35
CA PHE A 429 -19.59 -2.15 15.07
C PHE A 429 -19.27 -3.63 14.79
N GLN A 430 -18.71 -4.34 15.78
CA GLN A 430 -18.39 -5.77 15.67
C GLN A 430 -19.64 -6.61 15.34
N LYS A 431 -20.78 -6.37 16.03
CA LYS A 431 -22.05 -7.07 15.73
C LYS A 431 -22.51 -6.86 14.30
N GLY A 432 -22.41 -5.63 13.78
CA GLY A 432 -22.75 -5.32 12.40
C GLY A 432 -21.87 -6.06 11.39
N VAL A 433 -20.55 -6.05 11.62
CA VAL A 433 -19.59 -6.77 10.80
C VAL A 433 -19.81 -8.29 10.82
N GLN A 434 -20.04 -8.87 12.00
CA GLN A 434 -20.33 -10.31 12.12
C GLN A 434 -21.63 -10.70 11.41
N ALA A 435 -22.67 -9.86 11.47
CA ALA A 435 -23.93 -10.07 10.77
C ALA A 435 -23.74 -10.04 9.24
N TYR A 436 -22.96 -9.08 8.73
CA TYR A 436 -22.59 -8.99 7.32
C TYR A 436 -21.88 -10.26 6.84
N LEU A 437 -20.79 -10.66 7.51
CA LEU A 437 -20.02 -11.86 7.16
C LEU A 437 -20.89 -13.12 7.14
N LYS A 438 -21.72 -13.30 8.18
CA LYS A 438 -22.62 -14.46 8.27
C LYS A 438 -23.63 -14.49 7.15
N LYS A 439 -24.22 -13.35 6.79
CA LYS A 439 -25.25 -13.24 5.74
C LYS A 439 -24.71 -13.55 4.36
N HIS A 440 -23.47 -13.11 4.06
CA HIS A 440 -22.89 -13.19 2.73
C HIS A 440 -21.82 -14.28 2.59
N SER A 441 -21.67 -15.17 3.60
CA SER A 441 -20.69 -16.26 3.58
C SER A 441 -20.75 -17.07 2.28
N TRP A 442 -19.55 -17.31 1.68
CA TRP A 442 -19.35 -18.01 0.41
C TRP A 442 -19.94 -17.32 -0.82
N GLY A 443 -20.37 -16.09 -0.69
CA GLY A 443 -20.92 -15.28 -1.78
C GLY A 443 -20.13 -14.01 -2.04
N ASN A 444 -20.73 -13.16 -2.87
CA ASN A 444 -20.26 -11.81 -3.12
C ASN A 444 -21.11 -10.80 -2.33
N ALA A 445 -20.50 -9.68 -2.02
CA ALA A 445 -21.17 -8.56 -1.38
C ALA A 445 -20.68 -7.22 -1.94
N THR A 446 -21.42 -6.16 -1.66
CA THR A 446 -21.11 -4.78 -2.01
C THR A 446 -20.95 -3.95 -0.74
N ALA A 447 -20.38 -2.75 -0.84
CA ALA A 447 -20.36 -1.78 0.24
C ALA A 447 -21.75 -1.53 0.87
N SER A 448 -22.80 -1.50 0.03
CA SER A 448 -24.19 -1.31 0.50
C SER A 448 -24.65 -2.41 1.46
N ASP A 449 -24.19 -3.64 1.27
CA ASP A 449 -24.55 -4.78 2.14
C ASP A 449 -23.93 -4.63 3.53
N LEU A 450 -22.67 -4.17 3.60
CA LEU A 450 -22.00 -3.86 4.87
C LEU A 450 -22.69 -2.70 5.59
N TRP A 451 -23.00 -1.61 4.86
CA TRP A 451 -23.64 -0.45 5.46
C TRP A 451 -25.00 -0.78 6.02
N GLN A 452 -25.81 -1.58 5.32
CA GLN A 452 -27.10 -2.05 5.83
C GLN A 452 -26.94 -2.86 7.13
N ALA A 453 -25.92 -3.70 7.23
CA ALA A 453 -25.67 -4.46 8.45
C ALA A 453 -25.25 -3.55 9.62
N LEU A 454 -24.44 -2.52 9.37
CA LEU A 454 -24.07 -1.53 10.38
C LEU A 454 -25.26 -0.65 10.79
N ASP A 455 -26.09 -0.21 9.84
CA ASP A 455 -27.32 0.55 10.13
C ASP A 455 -28.27 -0.26 11.04
N GLN A 456 -28.45 -1.54 10.72
CA GLN A 456 -29.30 -2.42 11.54
C GLN A 456 -28.72 -2.65 12.94
N ALA A 457 -27.42 -2.84 13.07
CA ALA A 457 -26.76 -3.07 14.35
C ALA A 457 -26.76 -1.83 15.24
N SER A 458 -26.61 -0.64 14.64
CA SER A 458 -26.49 0.63 15.37
C SER A 458 -27.84 1.34 15.61
N GLY A 459 -28.87 1.01 14.83
CA GLY A 459 -30.14 1.73 14.81
C GLY A 459 -30.06 3.17 14.27
N THR A 460 -28.95 3.51 13.58
CA THR A 460 -28.72 4.84 12.99
C THR A 460 -28.23 4.70 11.54
N SER A 461 -28.45 5.74 10.72
CA SER A 461 -28.00 5.76 9.33
C SER A 461 -26.49 6.04 9.25
N VAL A 462 -25.68 5.00 9.42
CA VAL A 462 -24.22 5.01 9.24
C VAL A 462 -23.87 5.10 7.76
N SER A 463 -24.65 4.43 6.91
CA SER A 463 -24.52 4.40 5.46
C SER A 463 -24.40 5.78 4.85
N ALA A 464 -25.32 6.70 5.22
CA ALA A 464 -25.32 8.07 4.72
C ALA A 464 -24.05 8.87 5.08
N ALA A 465 -23.34 8.50 6.15
CA ALA A 465 -22.12 9.15 6.55
C ALA A 465 -20.89 8.48 5.90
N MET A 466 -20.78 7.14 5.91
CA MET A 466 -19.66 6.42 5.29
C MET A 466 -19.56 6.69 3.79
N THR A 467 -20.68 6.73 3.08
CA THR A 467 -20.74 7.07 1.64
C THR A 467 -20.05 8.39 1.33
N THR A 468 -20.16 9.40 2.21
CA THR A 468 -19.51 10.69 1.96
C THR A 468 -17.98 10.63 2.01
N PHE A 469 -17.39 9.65 2.68
CA PHE A 469 -15.94 9.47 2.73
C PHE A 469 -15.40 8.54 1.63
N LEU A 470 -16.18 7.57 1.21
CA LEU A 470 -15.74 6.51 0.31
C LEU A 470 -16.04 6.84 -1.16
N ASP A 471 -17.16 7.52 -1.44
CA ASP A 471 -17.59 7.86 -2.80
C ASP A 471 -17.17 9.28 -3.22
N GLN A 472 -16.47 10.02 -2.35
CA GLN A 472 -15.94 11.35 -2.64
C GLN A 472 -14.41 11.39 -2.43
N PRO A 473 -13.67 12.10 -3.32
CA PRO A 473 -12.25 12.34 -3.13
C PRO A 473 -12.00 13.43 -2.08
N GLY A 474 -10.84 13.36 -1.42
CA GLY A 474 -10.37 14.41 -0.52
C GLY A 474 -10.78 14.22 0.93
N VAL A 475 -10.48 15.23 1.72
CA VAL A 475 -10.57 15.26 3.19
C VAL A 475 -11.44 16.43 3.64
N PRO A 476 -12.40 16.23 4.56
CA PRO A 476 -13.09 17.36 5.18
C PRO A 476 -12.14 18.15 6.08
N TYR A 477 -12.35 19.47 6.09
CA TYR A 477 -11.66 20.42 6.98
C TYR A 477 -12.69 21.11 7.88
N VAL A 478 -12.50 21.05 9.19
CA VAL A 478 -13.43 21.61 10.18
C VAL A 478 -12.77 22.75 10.96
N ARG A 479 -13.29 23.96 10.78
CA ARG A 479 -12.90 25.11 11.59
C ARG A 479 -13.79 25.19 12.83
N VAL A 480 -13.15 25.33 13.99
CA VAL A 480 -13.84 25.44 15.29
C VAL A 480 -13.54 26.80 15.90
N VAL A 481 -14.58 27.57 16.20
CA VAL A 481 -14.46 28.89 16.83
C VAL A 481 -15.40 29.02 18.02
N PRO A 482 -15.07 29.82 19.04
CA PRO A 482 -16.00 30.10 20.16
C PRO A 482 -17.33 30.62 19.67
N ALA A 483 -18.42 30.20 20.32
CA ALA A 483 -19.78 30.71 20.11
C ALA A 483 -20.52 30.82 21.44
N PRO A 484 -21.60 31.62 21.51
CA PRO A 484 -22.40 31.72 22.75
C PRO A 484 -22.89 30.36 23.23
N GLY A 485 -22.44 29.95 24.42
CA GLY A 485 -22.79 28.69 25.04
C GLY A 485 -22.12 27.46 24.43
N GLY A 486 -21.01 27.61 23.72
CA GLY A 486 -20.27 26.48 23.14
C GLY A 486 -19.30 26.86 22.01
N VAL A 487 -19.30 26.09 20.93
CA VAL A 487 -18.46 26.31 19.76
C VAL A 487 -19.28 26.24 18.47
N ARG A 488 -18.85 26.98 17.46
CA ARG A 488 -19.32 26.84 16.08
C ARG A 488 -18.34 25.98 15.31
N LEU A 489 -18.86 24.98 14.63
CA LEU A 489 -18.15 24.13 13.66
C LEU A 489 -18.54 24.59 12.27
N THR A 490 -17.58 24.71 11.35
CA THR A 490 -17.84 24.98 9.93
C THR A 490 -16.96 24.03 9.10
N GLN A 491 -17.55 23.34 8.14
CA GLN A 491 -16.80 22.42 7.28
C GLN A 491 -16.58 22.94 5.88
N SER A 492 -15.46 22.56 5.28
CA SER A 492 -15.11 22.75 3.87
C SER A 492 -14.27 21.57 3.40
N ARG A 493 -13.84 21.55 2.14
CA ARG A 493 -12.82 20.62 1.66
C ARG A 493 -11.44 21.12 2.04
N ALA A 494 -10.57 20.25 2.58
CA ALA A 494 -9.15 20.52 2.75
C ALA A 494 -8.48 20.66 1.37
N THR A 495 -7.77 21.78 1.16
CA THR A 495 -7.20 22.12 -0.15
C THR A 495 -5.80 22.72 0.05
N PRO A 496 -4.78 22.25 -0.66
CA PRO A 496 -3.44 22.83 -0.61
C PRO A 496 -3.43 24.33 -0.95
N TYR A 497 -2.51 25.07 -0.38
CA TYR A 497 -2.36 26.50 -0.63
C TYR A 497 -2.17 26.79 -2.13
N GLY A 498 -2.92 27.79 -2.64
CA GLY A 498 -2.86 28.19 -4.04
C GLY A 498 -3.62 27.28 -5.01
N VAL A 499 -4.26 26.22 -4.53
CA VAL A 499 -5.05 25.28 -5.34
C VAL A 499 -6.53 25.55 -5.18
N SER A 500 -7.28 25.57 -6.29
CA SER A 500 -8.75 25.64 -6.29
C SER A 500 -9.32 24.26 -6.59
N GLN A 501 -10.26 23.80 -5.77
CA GLN A 501 -10.95 22.51 -5.92
C GLN A 501 -12.46 22.70 -5.73
N PRO A 502 -13.30 21.81 -6.30
CA PRO A 502 -14.75 21.84 -6.08
C PRO A 502 -15.10 21.76 -4.59
N ALA A 503 -16.07 22.56 -4.16
CA ALA A 503 -16.62 22.46 -2.81
C ALA A 503 -17.28 21.09 -2.60
N MET A 504 -17.05 20.50 -1.44
CA MET A 504 -17.62 19.22 -1.03
C MET A 504 -18.08 19.28 0.41
N LYS A 505 -18.99 18.39 0.77
CA LYS A 505 -19.56 18.28 2.11
C LYS A 505 -19.60 16.83 2.56
N TRP A 506 -19.25 16.60 3.81
CA TRP A 506 -19.25 15.28 4.45
C TRP A 506 -20.20 15.23 5.65
N ASN A 507 -20.60 14.05 6.04
CA ASN A 507 -21.18 13.80 7.34
C ASN A 507 -20.06 13.36 8.29
N VAL A 508 -19.47 14.32 9.03
CA VAL A 508 -18.23 14.10 9.80
C VAL A 508 -18.55 13.65 11.23
N PRO A 509 -18.27 12.39 11.60
CA PRO A 509 -18.34 11.95 12.99
C PRO A 509 -17.14 12.48 13.76
N MET A 510 -17.38 13.20 14.85
CA MET A 510 -16.37 13.89 15.64
C MET A 510 -16.51 13.57 17.12
N THR A 511 -15.37 13.48 17.82
CA THR A 511 -15.31 13.53 19.28
C THR A 511 -14.62 14.85 19.68
N LEU A 512 -15.42 15.80 20.18
CA LEU A 512 -14.87 17.04 20.74
C LEU A 512 -14.38 16.76 22.16
N LYS A 513 -13.07 16.89 22.41
CA LYS A 513 -12.45 16.86 23.73
C LYS A 513 -12.13 18.30 24.12
N TRP A 514 -12.54 18.75 25.31
CA TRP A 514 -12.42 20.15 25.68
C TRP A 514 -12.28 20.31 27.20
N SER A 515 -11.80 21.48 27.64
CA SER A 515 -11.67 21.79 29.06
C SER A 515 -12.21 23.18 29.38
N ASP A 516 -12.80 23.33 30.57
CA ASP A 516 -13.17 24.61 31.17
C ASP A 516 -12.06 25.18 32.09
N GLY A 517 -10.83 24.61 32.03
CA GLY A 517 -9.71 24.94 32.90
C GLY A 517 -9.69 24.11 34.19
N LYS A 518 -10.77 23.40 34.53
CA LYS A 518 -10.89 22.55 35.73
C LYS A 518 -11.09 21.08 35.37
N THR A 519 -11.88 20.80 34.37
CA THR A 519 -12.30 19.44 33.99
C THR A 519 -12.14 19.25 32.50
N VAL A 520 -11.64 18.08 32.09
CA VAL A 520 -11.64 17.64 30.70
C VAL A 520 -12.89 16.81 30.43
N ARG A 521 -13.56 17.10 29.32
CA ARG A 521 -14.82 16.43 28.90
C ARG A 521 -14.72 16.06 27.41
N SER A 522 -15.51 15.06 27.01
CA SER A 522 -15.68 14.66 25.62
C SER A 522 -17.14 14.62 25.23
N GLN A 523 -17.43 14.98 23.98
CA GLN A 523 -18.78 14.95 23.42
C GLN A 523 -18.71 14.48 21.95
N ARG A 524 -19.53 13.47 21.60
CA ARG A 524 -19.67 13.02 20.22
C ARG A 524 -20.64 13.90 19.45
N VAL A 525 -20.29 14.24 18.21
CA VAL A 525 -21.06 15.11 17.32
C VAL A 525 -21.01 14.53 15.90
N MET A 526 -22.13 14.58 15.19
CA MET A 526 -22.17 14.36 13.73
C MET A 526 -22.39 15.71 13.04
N LEU A 527 -21.36 16.22 12.36
CA LEU A 527 -21.47 17.45 11.58
C LEU A 527 -21.98 17.11 10.17
N LYS A 528 -23.26 17.39 9.90
CA LYS A 528 -23.94 17.09 8.62
C LYS A 528 -24.07 18.32 7.71
N ASP A 529 -24.16 19.49 8.31
CA ASP A 529 -24.36 20.75 7.60
C ASP A 529 -23.04 21.50 7.43
N GLU A 530 -23.01 22.51 6.57
CA GLU A 530 -21.83 23.37 6.40
C GLU A 530 -21.41 24.04 7.71
N SER A 531 -22.37 24.32 8.60
CA SER A 531 -22.11 24.90 9.91
C SER A 531 -23.08 24.40 10.95
N ALA A 532 -22.58 24.18 12.17
CA ALA A 532 -23.39 23.82 13.32
C ALA A 532 -22.87 24.51 14.59
N VAL A 533 -23.74 24.83 15.53
CA VAL A 533 -23.36 25.29 16.88
C VAL A 533 -23.54 24.14 17.84
N VAL A 534 -22.45 23.74 18.49
CA VAL A 534 -22.43 22.69 19.51
C VAL A 534 -22.44 23.37 20.88
N LYS A 535 -23.47 23.11 21.65
CA LYS A 535 -23.56 23.57 23.03
C LYS A 535 -22.62 22.76 23.91
N LEU A 536 -21.84 23.44 24.75
CA LEU A 536 -20.95 22.84 25.75
C LEU A 536 -21.46 23.21 27.15
N ALA A 537 -21.18 22.35 28.12
CA ALA A 537 -21.63 22.53 29.50
C ALA A 537 -20.99 23.74 30.22
N ALA A 538 -19.85 24.26 29.68
CA ALA A 538 -19.17 25.46 30.17
C ALA A 538 -18.36 26.09 29.01
N THR A 539 -17.87 27.30 29.20
CA THR A 539 -16.97 27.97 28.23
C THR A 539 -15.65 27.26 28.17
N PRO A 540 -15.21 26.78 26.99
CA PRO A 540 -13.95 26.07 26.88
C PRO A 540 -12.77 27.04 26.93
N VAL A 541 -11.66 26.60 27.54
CA VAL A 541 -10.35 27.27 27.45
C VAL A 541 -9.48 26.66 26.36
N TRP A 542 -9.80 25.47 25.90
CA TRP A 542 -9.31 24.82 24.70
C TRP A 542 -10.27 23.71 24.24
N VAL A 543 -10.23 23.42 22.93
CA VAL A 543 -10.96 22.32 22.30
C VAL A 543 -10.01 21.56 21.38
N MET A 544 -10.01 20.23 21.49
CA MET A 544 -9.40 19.28 20.55
C MET A 544 -10.53 18.63 19.73
N PRO A 545 -10.73 19.02 18.45
CA PRO A 545 -11.86 18.51 17.65
C PRO A 545 -11.80 17.03 17.31
N ASN A 546 -10.59 16.47 17.28
CA ASN A 546 -10.31 15.06 17.00
C ASN A 546 -9.88 14.32 18.29
N GLY A 547 -10.76 14.31 19.29
CA GLY A 547 -10.55 13.50 20.48
C GLY A 547 -10.40 12.02 20.11
N GLU A 548 -9.53 11.30 20.79
CA GLU A 548 -9.07 9.94 20.50
C GLU A 548 -8.19 9.79 19.26
N GLY A 549 -7.99 10.85 18.41
CA GLY A 549 -7.03 10.89 17.32
C GLY A 549 -7.44 10.21 16.00
N HIS A 550 -8.56 9.47 15.95
CA HIS A 550 -8.90 8.61 14.81
C HIS A 550 -9.82 9.24 13.75
N GLY A 551 -10.15 10.54 13.85
CA GLY A 551 -10.97 11.23 12.85
C GLY A 551 -10.21 11.42 11.52
N TYR A 552 -10.82 11.04 10.41
CA TYR A 552 -10.30 11.29 9.06
C TYR A 552 -10.76 12.66 8.54
N PHE A 553 -10.28 13.71 9.18
CA PHE A 553 -10.54 15.11 8.81
C PHE A 553 -9.41 16.00 9.32
N GLY A 554 -9.24 17.16 8.67
CA GLY A 554 -8.39 18.26 9.16
C GLY A 554 -9.21 19.20 10.03
N TRP A 555 -8.53 19.96 10.92
CA TRP A 555 -9.22 20.88 11.79
C TRP A 555 -8.35 22.06 12.20
N SER A 556 -8.97 23.19 12.48
CA SER A 556 -8.34 24.33 13.15
C SER A 556 -9.18 24.83 14.32
N VAL A 557 -8.46 25.43 15.25
CA VAL A 557 -8.99 26.13 16.42
C VAL A 557 -8.32 27.48 16.53
N PRO A 558 -8.79 28.45 17.36
CA PRO A 558 -8.08 29.70 17.64
C PRO A 558 -6.61 29.46 18.00
N GLU A 559 -5.74 30.39 17.63
CA GLU A 559 -4.28 30.29 17.80
C GLU A 559 -3.86 30.05 19.25
N ASP A 560 -4.51 30.73 20.22
CA ASP A 560 -4.27 30.53 21.66
C ASP A 560 -4.60 29.10 22.11
N TRP A 561 -5.66 28.48 21.56
CA TRP A 561 -5.99 27.08 21.85
C TRP A 561 -4.99 26.12 21.19
N MET A 562 -4.59 26.42 19.96
CA MET A 562 -3.60 25.61 19.23
C MET A 562 -2.25 25.61 19.95
N GLY A 563 -1.78 26.81 20.37
CA GLY A 563 -0.56 26.96 21.15
C GLY A 563 -0.62 26.21 22.48
N ALA A 564 -1.72 26.37 23.24
CA ALA A 564 -1.91 25.67 24.52
C ALA A 564 -1.89 24.13 24.37
N LEU A 565 -2.48 23.61 23.28
CA LEU A 565 -2.45 22.18 22.98
C LEU A 565 -1.05 21.70 22.60
N ALA A 566 -0.28 22.45 21.79
CA ALA A 566 1.07 22.09 21.38
C ALA A 566 2.05 22.09 22.57
N GLU A 567 2.08 23.17 23.34
CA GLU A 567 2.98 23.35 24.50
C GLU A 567 2.73 22.35 25.63
N ASN A 568 1.48 21.93 25.80
CA ASN A 568 1.08 21.03 26.87
C ASN A 568 0.68 19.64 26.36
N SER A 569 1.07 19.28 25.14
CA SER A 569 0.62 18.07 24.45
C SER A 569 0.82 16.79 25.26
N ALA A 570 1.99 16.58 25.87
CA ALA A 570 2.29 15.38 26.67
C ALA A 570 1.39 15.24 27.92
N ARG A 571 0.82 16.34 28.42
CA ARG A 571 -0.09 16.35 29.57
C ARG A 571 -1.57 16.28 29.18
N LEU A 572 -1.95 16.92 28.08
CA LEU A 572 -3.35 17.08 27.67
C LEU A 572 -3.83 16.01 26.69
N LEU A 573 -2.91 15.49 25.89
CA LEU A 573 -3.23 14.60 24.76
C LEU A 573 -2.69 13.19 24.99
N SER A 574 -3.44 12.17 24.57
CA SER A 574 -2.95 10.79 24.51
C SER A 574 -1.88 10.64 23.43
N PRO A 575 -1.12 9.53 23.39
CA PRO A 575 -0.18 9.26 22.29
C PRO A 575 -0.84 9.33 20.90
N GLU A 576 -2.04 8.75 20.74
CA GLU A 576 -2.81 8.76 19.50
C GLU A 576 -3.20 10.19 19.11
N GLU A 577 -3.67 10.97 20.08
CA GLU A 577 -4.03 12.37 19.86
C GLU A 577 -2.80 13.22 19.46
N ARG A 578 -1.60 12.93 20.01
CA ARG A 578 -0.36 13.63 19.64
C ARG A 578 0.10 13.30 18.23
N VAL A 579 0.05 12.02 17.83
CA VAL A 579 0.34 11.60 16.46
C VAL A 579 -0.63 12.25 15.47
N ALA A 580 -1.92 12.23 15.77
CA ALA A 580 -2.94 12.87 14.95
C ALA A 580 -2.81 14.40 14.90
N PHE A 581 -2.38 15.03 16.00
CA PHE A 581 -2.10 16.46 16.08
C PHE A 581 -0.94 16.87 15.16
N LEU A 582 0.16 16.12 15.14
CA LEU A 582 1.30 16.34 14.24
C LEU A 582 0.88 16.23 12.77
N GLY A 583 0.10 15.20 12.41
CA GLY A 583 -0.45 15.07 11.05
C GLY A 583 -1.40 16.22 10.68
N ASN A 584 -2.20 16.71 11.64
CA ASN A 584 -3.05 17.87 11.43
C ASN A 584 -2.25 19.18 11.25
N LEU A 585 -1.17 19.37 12.01
CA LEU A 585 -0.27 20.52 11.82
C LEU A 585 0.37 20.51 10.43
N SER A 586 0.78 19.34 9.92
CA SER A 586 1.30 19.19 8.54
C SER A 586 0.25 19.65 7.50
N MET A 587 -0.98 19.18 7.66
CA MET A 587 -2.08 19.58 6.78
C MET A 587 -2.36 21.09 6.85
N LEU A 588 -2.38 21.71 8.04
CA LEU A 588 -2.58 23.14 8.21
C LEU A 588 -1.47 23.96 7.54
N MET A 589 -0.22 23.49 7.60
CA MET A 589 0.89 24.10 6.88
C MET A 589 0.68 24.00 5.37
N THR A 590 0.34 22.80 4.87
CA THR A 590 0.07 22.56 3.45
C THR A 590 -1.09 23.42 2.92
N GLN A 591 -2.13 23.63 3.73
CA GLN A 591 -3.28 24.49 3.37
C GLN A 591 -3.00 26.00 3.50
N GLY A 592 -1.89 26.39 4.11
CA GLY A 592 -1.56 27.79 4.34
C GLY A 592 -2.19 28.43 5.59
N GLU A 593 -2.85 27.66 6.44
CA GLU A 593 -3.44 28.10 7.71
C GLU A 593 -2.36 28.33 8.79
N VAL A 594 -1.26 27.59 8.73
CA VAL A 594 -0.09 27.74 9.61
C VAL A 594 1.14 28.03 8.76
N ARG A 595 1.92 29.07 9.16
CA ARG A 595 3.17 29.38 8.47
C ARG A 595 4.27 28.38 8.83
N GLY A 596 5.24 28.23 7.92
CA GLY A 596 6.33 27.27 8.07
C GLY A 596 7.22 27.51 9.31
N ASP A 597 7.45 28.75 9.71
CA ASP A 597 8.20 29.09 10.92
C ASP A 597 7.43 28.75 12.21
N THR A 598 6.13 29.05 12.27
CA THR A 598 5.23 28.66 13.37
C THR A 598 5.12 27.14 13.48
N TYR A 599 5.05 26.45 12.33
CA TYR A 599 5.05 24.98 12.27
C TYR A 599 6.32 24.39 12.88
N LEU A 600 7.49 24.89 12.51
CA LEU A 600 8.78 24.45 13.08
C LEU A 600 8.85 24.70 14.59
N GLN A 601 8.35 25.84 15.05
CA GLN A 601 8.27 26.14 16.47
C GLN A 601 7.40 25.12 17.20
N ALA A 602 6.23 24.79 16.67
CA ALA A 602 5.34 23.78 17.23
C ALA A 602 5.99 22.39 17.28
N LEU A 603 6.67 21.95 16.19
CA LEU A 603 7.36 20.66 16.14
C LEU A 603 8.42 20.50 17.22
N SER A 604 9.08 21.59 17.64
CA SER A 604 10.12 21.53 18.67
C SER A 604 9.62 21.01 20.03
N HIS A 605 8.33 21.10 20.32
CA HIS A 605 7.71 20.59 21.54
C HIS A 605 7.57 19.06 21.56
N PHE A 606 7.62 18.40 20.38
CA PHE A 606 7.38 16.96 20.24
C PHE A 606 8.67 16.13 20.05
N GLY A 607 9.79 16.77 19.72
CA GLY A 607 11.03 16.07 19.39
C GLY A 607 11.66 15.28 20.54
N SER A 608 11.25 15.53 21.77
CA SER A 608 11.69 14.81 22.98
C SER A 608 10.54 14.13 23.72
N ASP A 609 9.40 13.92 23.05
CA ASP A 609 8.24 13.28 23.63
C ASP A 609 8.58 11.91 24.27
N PRO A 610 7.96 11.54 25.41
CA PRO A 610 8.21 10.24 26.04
C PRO A 610 7.78 9.05 25.18
N GLU A 611 6.79 9.23 24.28
CA GLU A 611 6.31 8.19 23.37
C GLU A 611 7.16 8.13 22.09
N PRO A 612 7.82 6.99 21.79
CA PRO A 612 8.69 6.85 20.64
C PRO A 612 8.02 7.17 19.29
N GLN A 613 6.78 6.76 19.09
CA GLN A 613 6.05 7.00 17.83
C GLN A 613 5.76 8.49 17.62
N VAL A 614 5.60 9.30 18.67
CA VAL A 614 5.45 10.76 18.56
C VAL A 614 6.77 11.40 18.09
N VAL A 615 7.91 10.92 18.58
CA VAL A 615 9.23 11.36 18.10
C VAL A 615 9.45 10.96 16.64
N SER A 616 9.09 9.73 16.26
CA SER A 616 9.12 9.29 14.85
C SER A 616 8.21 10.12 13.96
N SER A 617 6.99 10.46 14.41
CA SER A 617 6.09 11.36 13.69
C SER A 617 6.63 12.77 13.54
N THR A 618 7.38 13.26 14.55
CA THR A 618 8.06 14.56 14.47
C THR A 618 9.18 14.55 13.42
N MET A 619 9.97 13.47 13.36
CA MET A 619 11.00 13.30 12.33
C MET A 619 10.40 13.26 10.92
N GLU A 620 9.27 12.59 10.75
CA GLU A 620 8.56 12.55 9.48
C GLU A 620 8.03 13.95 9.08
N ALA A 621 7.42 14.67 10.01
CA ALA A 621 6.96 16.04 9.81
C ALA A 621 8.08 16.97 9.35
N LEU A 622 9.31 16.80 9.88
CA LEU A 622 10.49 17.55 9.47
C LEU A 622 10.95 17.25 8.03
N ASN A 623 10.62 16.09 7.44
CA ASN A 623 10.93 15.79 6.04
C ASN A 623 10.23 16.75 5.08
N GLY A 624 8.95 17.05 5.31
CA GLY A 624 8.18 18.01 4.51
C GLY A 624 8.78 19.41 4.56
N VAL A 625 9.15 19.88 5.75
CA VAL A 625 9.84 21.17 5.94
C VAL A 625 11.14 21.24 5.16
N ARG A 626 11.96 20.19 5.26
CA ARG A 626 13.25 20.15 4.58
C ARG A 626 13.10 20.27 3.07
N ALA A 627 12.18 19.53 2.49
CA ALA A 627 11.95 19.54 1.04
C ALA A 627 11.52 20.93 0.55
N ALA A 628 10.63 21.61 1.27
CA ALA A 628 10.10 22.89 0.86
C ALA A 628 11.05 24.06 1.17
N PHE A 629 11.68 24.10 2.34
CA PHE A 629 12.25 25.34 2.90
C PHE A 629 13.75 25.30 3.18
N VAL A 630 14.43 24.16 3.05
CA VAL A 630 15.84 24.05 3.45
C VAL A 630 16.72 23.83 2.22
N PRO A 631 17.09 24.93 1.50
CA PRO A 631 18.15 24.85 0.48
C PRO A 631 19.52 24.60 1.14
N ASP A 632 20.53 24.27 0.36
CA ASP A 632 21.88 23.97 0.84
C ASP A 632 22.48 25.09 1.73
N SER A 633 22.15 26.36 1.45
CA SER A 633 22.57 27.51 2.25
C SER A 633 22.02 27.53 3.69
N LEU A 634 20.93 26.83 3.96
CA LEU A 634 20.32 26.67 5.29
C LEU A 634 20.64 25.32 5.94
N ALA A 635 21.44 24.46 5.31
CA ALA A 635 21.72 23.14 5.85
C ALA A 635 22.37 23.18 7.25
N SER A 636 23.29 24.14 7.51
CA SER A 636 23.95 24.30 8.80
C SER A 636 23.02 24.83 9.91
N PRO A 637 22.27 25.94 9.74
CA PRO A 637 21.26 26.37 10.71
C PRO A 637 20.19 25.29 10.98
N PHE A 638 19.71 24.59 9.95
CA PHE A 638 18.77 23.49 10.09
C PHE A 638 19.37 22.34 10.91
N ALA A 639 20.66 22.03 10.73
CA ALA A 639 21.32 21.00 11.52
C ALA A 639 21.34 21.35 13.02
N VAL A 640 21.55 22.62 13.37
CA VAL A 640 21.46 23.08 14.77
C VAL A 640 20.05 22.94 15.30
N TYR A 641 19.02 23.32 14.53
CA TYR A 641 17.62 23.13 14.89
C TYR A 641 17.30 21.66 15.13
N VAL A 642 17.70 20.76 14.23
CA VAL A 642 17.50 19.31 14.35
C VAL A 642 18.13 18.75 15.62
N ARG A 643 19.39 19.13 15.91
CA ARG A 643 20.04 18.70 17.16
C ARG A 643 19.31 19.22 18.39
N ARG A 644 18.92 20.50 18.41
CA ARG A 644 18.18 21.08 19.54
C ARG A 644 16.85 20.34 19.79
N THR A 645 16.17 19.95 18.73
CA THR A 645 14.86 19.28 18.80
C THR A 645 14.99 17.80 19.17
N LEU A 646 15.94 17.05 18.58
CA LEU A 646 15.96 15.59 18.66
C LEU A 646 17.03 15.02 19.61
N SER A 647 18.15 15.75 19.88
CA SER A 647 19.19 15.21 20.77
C SER A 647 18.70 14.89 22.19
N PRO A 648 17.75 15.64 22.80
CA PRO A 648 17.24 15.27 24.12
C PRO A 648 16.57 13.90 24.15
N ALA A 649 15.92 13.47 23.05
CA ALA A 649 15.40 12.11 22.96
C ALA A 649 16.52 11.06 22.94
N LEU A 650 17.59 11.29 22.16
CA LEU A 650 18.75 10.37 22.13
C LEU A 650 19.49 10.32 23.47
N GLU A 651 19.67 11.46 24.15
CA GLU A 651 20.26 11.53 25.49
C GLU A 651 19.46 10.70 26.49
N ARG A 652 18.12 10.76 26.44
CA ARG A 652 17.24 9.98 27.32
C ARG A 652 17.38 8.48 27.07
N VAL A 653 17.31 8.03 25.81
CA VAL A 653 17.31 6.61 25.48
C VAL A 653 18.71 6.02 25.36
N GLY A 654 19.73 6.83 25.08
CA GLY A 654 21.10 6.41 24.83
C GLY A 654 21.31 5.80 23.43
N TYR A 655 22.56 5.49 23.12
CA TYR A 655 22.96 4.93 21.83
C TYR A 655 22.69 3.44 21.70
N GLU A 656 22.66 2.70 22.80
CA GLU A 656 22.52 1.25 22.85
C GLU A 656 21.29 0.85 23.67
N LYS A 657 20.74 -0.34 23.35
CA LYS A 657 19.56 -0.90 24.01
C LYS A 657 19.84 -1.15 25.51
N LYS A 658 18.92 -0.75 26.37
CA LYS A 658 18.98 -0.98 27.82
C LYS A 658 18.15 -2.21 28.19
N PRO A 659 18.54 -2.96 29.23
CA PRO A 659 17.71 -4.06 29.74
C PRO A 659 16.31 -3.57 30.17
N GLY A 660 15.26 -4.29 29.75
CA GLY A 660 13.87 -3.94 30.07
C GLY A 660 13.30 -2.73 29.31
N GLU A 661 14.00 -2.23 28.31
CA GLU A 661 13.55 -1.11 27.47
C GLU A 661 12.32 -1.49 26.64
N ASP A 662 11.40 -0.53 26.47
CA ASP A 662 10.26 -0.67 25.54
C ASP A 662 10.77 -1.01 24.13
N GLU A 663 10.17 -2.00 23.50
CA GLU A 663 10.55 -2.50 22.16
C GLU A 663 10.52 -1.41 21.09
N THR A 664 9.60 -0.45 21.18
CA THR A 664 9.47 0.64 20.21
C THR A 664 10.60 1.68 20.31
N VAL A 665 11.27 1.78 21.45
CA VAL A 665 12.44 2.65 21.62
C VAL A 665 13.61 2.19 20.74
N SER A 666 13.82 0.89 20.59
CA SER A 666 14.88 0.35 19.73
C SER A 666 14.68 0.76 18.26
N ALA A 667 13.43 0.70 17.77
CA ALA A 667 13.08 1.15 16.41
C ALA A 667 13.34 2.66 16.23
N MET A 668 12.83 3.50 17.14
CA MET A 668 13.02 4.96 17.12
C MET A 668 14.51 5.34 17.19
N ARG A 669 15.31 4.63 18.00
CA ARG A 669 16.76 4.90 18.13
C ARG A 669 17.48 4.85 16.80
N GLY A 670 17.19 3.84 15.95
CA GLY A 670 17.77 3.75 14.62
C GLY A 670 17.40 4.95 13.73
N GLU A 671 16.19 5.46 13.83
CA GLU A 671 15.73 6.67 13.12
C GLU A 671 16.41 7.93 13.65
N LEU A 672 16.50 8.10 14.99
CA LEU A 672 17.21 9.21 15.62
C LEU A 672 18.67 9.28 15.20
N LEU A 673 19.37 8.15 15.19
CA LEU A 673 20.76 8.08 14.73
C LEU A 673 20.88 8.56 13.30
N ARG A 674 20.01 8.11 12.39
CA ARG A 674 19.99 8.56 10.99
C ARG A 674 19.70 10.07 10.89
N TRP A 675 18.72 10.59 11.61
CA TRP A 675 18.37 12.00 11.58
C TRP A 675 19.49 12.89 12.11
N LEU A 676 20.03 12.58 13.30
CA LEU A 676 21.08 13.37 13.93
C LEU A 676 22.39 13.34 13.12
N ALA A 677 22.80 12.18 12.57
CA ALA A 677 23.98 12.10 11.73
C ALA A 677 23.82 12.79 10.37
N ASN A 678 22.67 12.57 9.68
CA ASN A 678 22.49 13.05 8.31
C ASN A 678 22.00 14.49 8.24
N ARG A 679 21.03 14.86 9.07
CA ARG A 679 20.38 16.19 9.06
C ARG A 679 20.89 17.08 10.21
N GLY A 680 21.13 16.50 11.37
CA GLY A 680 21.77 17.19 12.49
C GLY A 680 23.27 17.39 12.33
N GLN A 681 23.92 16.76 11.37
CA GLN A 681 25.36 16.81 11.15
C GLN A 681 26.15 16.55 12.44
N ASP A 682 25.65 15.63 13.28
CA ASP A 682 26.24 15.32 14.59
C ASP A 682 27.43 14.37 14.43
N GLY A 683 28.63 14.90 14.63
CA GLY A 683 29.88 14.14 14.51
C GLY A 683 30.02 13.02 15.55
N LYS A 684 29.44 13.19 16.75
CA LYS A 684 29.48 12.13 17.80
C LYS A 684 28.62 10.94 17.38
N VAL A 685 27.42 11.21 16.85
CA VAL A 685 26.52 10.17 16.35
C VAL A 685 27.15 9.43 15.16
N LEU A 686 27.79 10.16 14.25
CA LEU A 686 28.47 9.55 13.11
C LEU A 686 29.67 8.69 13.56
N ALA A 687 30.48 9.14 14.51
CA ALA A 687 31.60 8.38 15.05
C ALA A 687 31.12 7.09 15.75
N PHE A 688 30.05 7.19 16.57
CA PHE A 688 29.42 6.01 17.16
C PHE A 688 28.95 5.01 16.07
N ALA A 689 28.27 5.51 15.04
CA ALA A 689 27.76 4.64 13.97
C ALA A 689 28.89 3.91 13.21
N GLN A 690 30.03 4.59 12.97
CA GLN A 690 31.21 3.99 12.35
C GLN A 690 31.84 2.91 13.22
N ASP A 691 31.95 3.13 14.52
CA ASP A 691 32.47 2.13 15.47
C ASP A 691 31.51 0.94 15.59
N ALA A 692 30.22 1.18 15.74
CA ALA A 692 29.21 0.14 15.82
C ALA A 692 29.15 -0.70 14.53
N ALA A 693 29.30 -0.07 13.34
CA ALA A 693 29.38 -0.81 12.09
C ALA A 693 30.63 -1.71 12.01
N LYS A 694 31.79 -1.26 12.51
CA LYS A 694 32.99 -2.12 12.60
C LYS A 694 32.75 -3.32 13.51
N ARG A 695 32.13 -3.09 14.68
CA ARG A 695 31.77 -4.19 15.61
C ARG A 695 30.78 -5.16 14.93
N TYR A 696 29.74 -4.64 14.29
CA TYR A 696 28.76 -5.43 13.56
C TYR A 696 29.41 -6.29 12.44
N LEU A 697 30.37 -5.75 11.71
CA LEU A 697 31.09 -6.48 10.68
C LEU A 697 32.01 -7.56 11.27
N ALA A 698 32.55 -7.37 12.47
CA ALA A 698 33.32 -8.41 13.17
C ALA A 698 32.41 -9.49 13.76
N ASP A 699 31.33 -9.08 14.42
CA ASP A 699 30.32 -9.96 15.02
C ASP A 699 28.93 -9.27 14.94
N SER A 700 28.05 -9.82 14.10
CA SER A 700 26.70 -9.25 13.86
C SER A 700 25.82 -9.23 15.12
N THR A 701 26.13 -10.00 16.15
CA THR A 701 25.39 -10.05 17.43
C THR A 701 25.84 -8.96 18.41
N SER A 702 26.95 -8.28 18.14
CA SER A 702 27.52 -7.22 18.98
C SER A 702 26.76 -5.89 18.94
N VAL A 703 25.78 -5.76 18.06
CA VAL A 703 24.97 -4.55 17.85
C VAL A 703 23.48 -4.88 17.90
N ASP A 704 22.71 -4.05 18.62
CA ASP A 704 21.25 -4.21 18.65
C ASP A 704 20.68 -4.23 17.23
N PRO A 705 19.89 -5.25 16.85
CA PRO A 705 19.23 -5.32 15.54
C PRO A 705 18.43 -4.07 15.16
N GLY A 706 17.87 -3.34 16.14
CA GLY A 706 17.12 -2.10 15.92
C GLY A 706 17.94 -0.95 15.33
N ILE A 707 19.26 -0.93 15.57
CA ILE A 707 20.15 0.10 15.01
C ILE A 707 21.06 -0.41 13.90
N ALA A 708 21.10 -1.73 13.63
CA ALA A 708 22.06 -2.31 12.70
C ALA A 708 21.96 -1.70 11.28
N ASP A 709 20.74 -1.51 10.75
CA ASP A 709 20.52 -0.87 9.45
C ASP A 709 21.00 0.59 9.42
N ALA A 710 20.82 1.31 10.53
CA ALA A 710 21.25 2.70 10.67
C ALA A 710 22.77 2.80 10.67
N VAL A 711 23.44 2.02 11.53
CA VAL A 711 24.90 2.14 11.70
C VAL A 711 25.67 1.69 10.45
N VAL A 712 25.21 0.60 9.78
CA VAL A 712 25.82 0.12 8.54
C VAL A 712 25.65 1.16 7.41
N SER A 713 24.46 1.76 7.28
CA SER A 713 24.21 2.81 6.29
C SER A 713 24.98 4.11 6.57
N LEU A 714 25.08 4.53 7.85
CA LEU A 714 25.82 5.73 8.25
C LEU A 714 27.32 5.56 8.09
N ALA A 715 27.87 4.38 8.34
CA ALA A 715 29.29 4.09 8.10
C ALA A 715 29.64 4.19 6.61
N ALA A 716 28.76 3.75 5.72
CA ALA A 716 28.94 3.86 4.26
C ALA A 716 29.09 5.31 3.79
N LYS A 717 28.47 6.27 4.46
CA LYS A 717 28.52 7.69 4.09
C LYS A 717 29.93 8.24 3.87
N LYS A 718 30.88 7.84 4.71
CA LYS A 718 32.29 8.20 4.65
C LYS A 718 33.18 6.99 4.35
N GLY A 719 32.57 5.91 3.86
CA GLY A 719 33.24 4.67 3.53
C GLY A 719 34.07 4.78 2.24
N ASP A 720 35.09 3.97 2.17
CA ASP A 720 35.98 3.82 1.02
C ASP A 720 35.62 2.60 0.14
N ALA A 721 36.42 2.37 -0.90
CA ALA A 721 36.24 1.26 -1.81
C ALA A 721 36.41 -0.12 -1.13
N ALA A 722 37.16 -0.22 -0.05
CA ALA A 722 37.35 -1.45 0.70
C ALA A 722 36.07 -1.81 1.48
N LEU A 723 35.45 -0.84 2.15
CA LEU A 723 34.19 -1.01 2.84
C LEU A 723 33.06 -1.34 1.84
N PHE A 724 33.04 -0.69 0.69
CA PHE A 724 32.09 -1.00 -0.39
C PHE A 724 32.20 -2.46 -0.84
N ALA A 725 33.41 -2.95 -1.10
CA ALA A 725 33.65 -4.32 -1.48
C ALA A 725 33.27 -5.32 -0.37
N GLU A 726 33.49 -4.98 0.89
CA GLU A 726 33.06 -5.81 2.02
C GLU A 726 31.53 -5.92 2.10
N TYR A 727 30.79 -4.82 1.86
CA TYR A 727 29.34 -4.85 1.82
C TYR A 727 28.80 -5.69 0.66
N GLN A 728 29.43 -5.58 -0.54
CA GLN A 728 29.09 -6.46 -1.67
C GLN A 728 29.32 -7.94 -1.32
N ARG A 729 30.48 -8.26 -0.76
CA ARG A 729 30.80 -9.65 -0.37
C ARG A 729 29.80 -10.24 0.63
N ARG A 730 29.37 -9.45 1.62
CA ARG A 730 28.37 -9.89 2.61
C ARG A 730 27.00 -10.04 2.02
N LEU A 731 26.58 -9.12 1.15
CA LEU A 731 25.34 -9.22 0.42
C LEU A 731 25.27 -10.51 -0.40
N GLU A 732 26.36 -10.85 -1.09
CA GLU A 732 26.41 -12.03 -1.95
C GLU A 732 26.54 -13.35 -1.15
N ALA A 733 27.04 -13.29 0.09
CA ALA A 733 27.22 -14.45 0.96
C ALA A 733 26.02 -14.74 1.88
N THR A 734 25.06 -13.82 2.02
CA THR A 734 23.96 -14.01 2.97
C THR A 734 22.72 -14.61 2.32
N GLU A 735 22.13 -15.56 3.02
CA GLU A 735 20.84 -16.18 2.67
C GLU A 735 19.65 -15.56 3.43
N VAL A 736 19.92 -14.65 4.38
CA VAL A 736 18.88 -13.98 5.17
C VAL A 736 18.37 -12.75 4.41
N PRO A 737 17.10 -12.74 3.96
CA PRO A 737 16.58 -11.67 3.10
C PRO A 737 16.71 -10.27 3.71
N ALA A 738 16.45 -10.13 5.01
CA ALA A 738 16.56 -8.86 5.73
C ALA A 738 18.01 -8.32 5.76
N ILE A 739 19.00 -9.19 5.87
CA ILE A 739 20.41 -8.80 5.83
C ILE A 739 20.82 -8.41 4.40
N ARG A 740 20.31 -9.07 3.37
CA ARG A 740 20.49 -8.64 1.98
C ARG A 740 20.04 -7.20 1.79
N ARG A 741 18.80 -6.88 2.21
CA ARG A 741 18.25 -5.50 2.15
C ARG A 741 19.12 -4.48 2.87
N ARG A 742 19.63 -4.81 4.06
CA ARG A 742 20.54 -3.96 4.84
C ARG A 742 21.74 -3.52 4.01
N PHE A 743 22.43 -4.48 3.39
CA PHE A 743 23.61 -4.16 2.59
C PHE A 743 23.27 -3.50 1.25
N LEU A 744 22.16 -3.84 0.60
CA LEU A 744 21.68 -3.14 -0.60
C LEU A 744 21.42 -1.65 -0.30
N GLY A 745 20.67 -1.34 0.75
CA GLY A 745 20.44 0.03 1.17
C GLY A 745 21.73 0.78 1.54
N ALA A 746 22.65 0.09 2.20
CA ALA A 746 23.95 0.66 2.58
C ALA A 746 24.87 0.92 1.38
N LEU A 747 24.86 0.06 0.34
CA LEU A 747 25.56 0.33 -0.92
C LEU A 747 25.09 1.62 -1.58
N GLY A 748 23.78 1.93 -1.46
CA GLY A 748 23.22 3.23 -1.86
C GLY A 748 23.69 4.41 -1.02
N ALA A 749 24.25 4.24 0.19
CA ALA A 749 24.57 5.32 1.10
C ALA A 749 25.98 5.94 0.94
N PHE A 750 26.87 5.39 0.12
CA PHE A 750 28.19 5.94 -0.14
C PHE A 750 28.13 7.29 -0.83
N GLU A 751 28.83 8.32 -0.30
CA GLU A 751 28.84 9.67 -0.86
C GLU A 751 29.90 9.88 -1.95
N ASP A 752 30.90 9.03 -2.08
CA ASP A 752 31.87 9.06 -3.15
C ASP A 752 31.19 8.86 -4.52
N THR A 753 31.49 9.72 -5.48
CA THR A 753 30.84 9.72 -6.81
C THR A 753 31.13 8.47 -7.62
N ALA A 754 32.35 7.91 -7.54
CA ALA A 754 32.73 6.69 -8.26
C ALA A 754 32.03 5.47 -7.63
N LEU A 755 31.92 5.42 -6.29
CA LEU A 755 31.19 4.37 -5.58
C LEU A 755 29.68 4.48 -5.82
N THR A 756 29.14 5.70 -5.89
CA THR A 756 27.73 5.94 -6.26
C THR A 756 27.42 5.39 -7.67
N ALA A 757 28.26 5.69 -8.67
CA ALA A 757 28.10 5.16 -10.02
C ALA A 757 28.21 3.62 -10.05
N ARG A 758 29.16 3.05 -9.32
CA ARG A 758 29.31 1.61 -9.17
C ARG A 758 28.08 0.95 -8.52
N ALA A 759 27.48 1.58 -7.51
CA ALA A 759 26.28 1.08 -6.85
C ALA A 759 25.06 1.07 -7.79
N LEU A 760 24.90 2.13 -8.62
CA LEU A 760 23.85 2.20 -9.63
C LEU A 760 23.97 1.07 -10.67
N GLU A 761 25.16 0.83 -11.22
CA GLU A 761 25.37 -0.30 -12.14
C GLU A 761 25.18 -1.66 -11.46
N TYR A 762 25.59 -1.79 -10.21
CA TYR A 762 25.39 -3.01 -9.44
C TYR A 762 23.90 -3.32 -9.21
N SER A 763 23.03 -2.31 -9.10
CA SER A 763 21.58 -2.51 -8.94
C SER A 763 20.93 -3.26 -10.11
N LEU A 764 21.54 -3.21 -11.30
CA LEU A 764 21.08 -3.92 -12.50
C LEU A 764 21.89 -5.20 -12.81
N SER A 765 22.79 -5.61 -11.90
CA SER A 765 23.58 -6.85 -12.07
C SER A 765 22.78 -8.09 -11.68
N ASP A 766 23.24 -9.28 -12.09
CA ASP A 766 22.62 -10.55 -11.76
C ASP A 766 22.75 -10.93 -10.26
N LYS A 767 23.53 -10.16 -9.49
CA LYS A 767 23.70 -10.34 -8.04
C LYS A 767 22.56 -9.72 -7.21
N VAL A 768 21.83 -8.77 -7.82
CA VAL A 768 20.65 -8.12 -7.24
C VAL A 768 19.42 -8.78 -7.86
N ARG A 769 18.45 -9.16 -7.07
CA ARG A 769 17.21 -9.76 -7.57
C ARG A 769 16.34 -8.70 -8.25
N PRO A 770 15.46 -9.07 -9.21
CA PRO A 770 14.53 -8.12 -9.85
C PRO A 770 13.74 -7.28 -8.86
N THR A 771 13.21 -7.90 -7.82
CA THR A 771 12.44 -7.23 -6.75
C THR A 771 13.28 -6.35 -5.82
N GLU A 772 14.61 -6.54 -5.79
CA GLU A 772 15.57 -5.75 -4.98
C GLU A 772 16.15 -4.55 -5.73
N THR A 773 15.88 -4.39 -7.03
CA THR A 773 16.52 -3.39 -7.92
C THR A 773 16.49 -1.96 -7.34
N PHE A 774 15.39 -1.57 -6.69
CA PHE A 774 15.22 -0.22 -6.15
C PHE A 774 15.78 -0.01 -4.74
N GLU A 775 16.28 -1.04 -4.05
CA GLU A 775 16.77 -0.89 -2.68
C GLU A 775 18.02 -0.01 -2.61
N ILE A 776 18.94 -0.13 -3.57
CA ILE A 776 20.13 0.72 -3.68
C ILE A 776 19.71 2.17 -3.98
N LEU A 777 18.79 2.38 -4.93
CA LEU A 777 18.31 3.70 -5.30
C LEU A 777 17.59 4.38 -4.13
N ARG A 778 16.81 3.62 -3.35
CA ARG A 778 16.15 4.10 -2.13
C ARG A 778 17.16 4.59 -1.09
N GLY A 779 18.29 3.90 -0.93
CA GLY A 779 19.40 4.33 -0.08
C GLY A 779 20.05 5.66 -0.53
N MET A 780 20.02 5.96 -1.83
CA MET A 780 20.53 7.22 -2.40
C MET A 780 19.58 8.40 -2.24
N GLY A 781 18.28 8.21 -2.42
CA GLY A 781 17.27 9.27 -2.58
C GLY A 781 17.12 10.23 -1.40
N GLN A 782 17.67 9.90 -0.26
CA GLN A 782 17.57 10.69 0.96
C GLN A 782 18.71 11.71 1.19
N ARG A 783 19.69 11.80 0.28
CA ARG A 783 20.91 12.60 0.52
C ARG A 783 20.71 14.10 0.29
N ASN A 784 20.70 14.55 -0.95
CA ASN A 784 20.51 15.94 -1.35
C ASN A 784 19.90 16.04 -2.76
N GLU A 785 19.60 17.24 -3.18
CA GLU A 785 18.96 17.52 -4.47
C GLU A 785 19.83 17.06 -5.67
N ALA A 786 21.14 17.27 -5.61
CA ALA A 786 22.07 16.87 -6.67
C ALA A 786 22.10 15.34 -6.87
N THR A 787 22.09 14.57 -5.77
CA THR A 787 22.01 13.10 -5.83
C THR A 787 20.67 12.64 -6.42
N GLY A 788 19.56 13.27 -6.03
CA GLY A 788 18.24 12.99 -6.60
C GLY A 788 18.19 13.26 -8.10
N ALA A 789 18.74 14.39 -8.55
CA ALA A 789 18.82 14.72 -9.97
C ALA A 789 19.66 13.71 -10.76
N HIS A 790 20.84 13.33 -10.24
CA HIS A 790 21.71 12.32 -10.88
C HIS A 790 21.01 10.95 -10.99
N MET A 791 20.36 10.52 -9.92
CA MET A 791 19.62 9.26 -9.90
C MET A 791 18.46 9.26 -10.91
N PHE A 792 17.71 10.36 -11.01
CA PHE A 792 16.63 10.50 -11.98
C PHE A 792 17.17 10.43 -13.42
N GLN A 793 18.27 11.11 -13.74
CA GLN A 793 18.91 11.04 -15.05
C GLN A 793 19.39 9.63 -15.37
N TRP A 794 20.01 8.94 -14.40
CA TRP A 794 20.46 7.56 -14.57
C TRP A 794 19.26 6.62 -14.82
N MET A 795 18.16 6.79 -14.09
CA MET A 795 16.95 6.00 -14.27
C MET A 795 16.39 6.17 -15.69
N MET A 796 16.29 7.39 -16.20
CA MET A 796 15.83 7.65 -17.56
C MET A 796 16.74 6.99 -18.61
N ALA A 797 18.06 7.09 -18.44
CA ALA A 797 19.05 6.50 -19.34
C ALA A 797 19.01 4.95 -19.35
N ASN A 798 18.56 4.32 -18.26
CA ASN A 798 18.48 2.87 -18.09
C ASN A 798 17.04 2.33 -18.09
N TYR A 799 16.05 3.12 -18.52
CA TYR A 799 14.64 2.77 -18.47
C TYR A 799 14.34 1.38 -19.05
N ASP A 800 14.83 1.09 -20.25
CA ASP A 800 14.56 -0.18 -20.92
C ASP A 800 15.17 -1.39 -20.18
N ARG A 801 16.37 -1.22 -19.59
CA ARG A 801 17.00 -2.25 -18.74
C ARG A 801 16.18 -2.50 -17.48
N ILE A 802 15.65 -1.44 -16.88
CA ILE A 802 14.77 -1.53 -15.70
C ILE A 802 13.45 -2.21 -16.10
N ALA A 803 12.80 -1.77 -17.17
CA ALA A 803 11.49 -2.28 -17.61
C ALA A 803 11.50 -3.77 -17.96
N THR A 804 12.63 -4.27 -18.50
CA THR A 804 12.77 -5.70 -18.80
C THR A 804 13.05 -6.56 -17.55
N ARG A 805 13.44 -5.94 -16.44
CA ARG A 805 13.92 -6.61 -15.24
C ARG A 805 12.88 -6.64 -14.12
N VAL A 806 12.30 -5.48 -13.79
CA VAL A 806 11.40 -5.35 -12.63
C VAL A 806 9.99 -5.88 -12.93
N PRO A 807 9.24 -6.31 -11.92
CA PRO A 807 7.83 -6.67 -12.08
C PRO A 807 7.02 -5.51 -12.68
N PRO A 808 6.05 -5.75 -13.59
CA PRO A 808 5.27 -4.69 -14.22
C PRO A 808 4.61 -3.71 -13.24
N PRO A 809 4.03 -4.15 -12.11
CA PRO A 809 3.45 -3.23 -11.12
C PRO A 809 4.45 -2.24 -10.51
N ALA A 810 5.75 -2.54 -10.54
CA ALA A 810 6.78 -1.64 -10.00
C ALA A 810 7.09 -0.45 -10.92
N MET A 811 6.79 -0.55 -12.22
CA MET A 811 7.05 0.51 -13.20
C MET A 811 6.31 1.81 -12.89
N ARG A 812 5.11 1.73 -12.34
CA ARG A 812 4.30 2.91 -11.95
C ARG A 812 4.98 3.81 -10.92
N PHE A 813 5.99 3.34 -10.19
CA PHE A 813 6.69 4.13 -9.18
C PHE A 813 7.86 4.95 -9.75
N LEU A 814 8.25 4.73 -11.01
CA LEU A 814 9.39 5.43 -11.62
C LEU A 814 9.20 6.97 -11.68
N PRO A 815 8.01 7.53 -11.97
CA PRO A 815 7.82 8.97 -11.92
C PRO A 815 8.15 9.60 -10.56
N MET A 816 8.02 8.86 -9.46
CA MET A 816 8.31 9.36 -8.10
C MET A 816 9.76 9.80 -7.91
N PHE A 817 10.71 9.32 -8.72
CA PHE A 817 12.08 9.80 -8.72
C PHE A 817 12.23 11.26 -9.17
N ALA A 818 11.19 11.83 -9.80
CA ALA A 818 11.15 13.24 -10.16
C ALA A 818 10.57 14.14 -9.04
N SER A 819 10.11 13.57 -7.92
CA SER A 819 9.54 14.32 -6.79
C SER A 819 10.56 15.31 -6.19
N GLY A 820 10.04 16.35 -5.56
CA GLY A 820 10.82 17.41 -4.91
C GLY A 820 10.32 18.80 -5.30
N CYS A 821 11.07 19.85 -4.97
CA CYS A 821 10.69 21.24 -5.26
C CYS A 821 11.40 21.76 -6.54
N ASN A 822 11.22 21.06 -7.66
CA ASN A 822 11.92 21.37 -8.91
C ASN A 822 11.00 21.22 -10.14
N ALA A 823 10.55 22.38 -10.67
CA ALA A 823 9.62 22.43 -11.81
C ALA A 823 10.27 21.94 -13.12
N GLU A 824 11.57 22.17 -13.33
CA GLU A 824 12.28 21.75 -14.54
C GLU A 824 12.37 20.22 -14.59
N ARG A 825 12.72 19.58 -13.47
CA ARG A 825 12.72 18.11 -13.36
C ARG A 825 11.33 17.50 -13.60
N LEU A 826 10.27 18.14 -13.10
CA LEU A 826 8.89 17.73 -13.39
C LEU A 826 8.58 17.82 -14.89
N ALA A 827 8.98 18.91 -15.56
CA ALA A 827 8.77 19.07 -17.01
C ALA A 827 9.48 17.98 -17.82
N VAL A 828 10.75 17.67 -17.47
CA VAL A 828 11.50 16.57 -18.07
C VAL A 828 10.84 15.21 -17.84
N ALA A 829 10.38 14.94 -16.61
CA ALA A 829 9.68 13.71 -16.28
C ALA A 829 8.37 13.58 -17.08
N THR A 830 7.61 14.66 -17.17
CA THR A 830 6.36 14.69 -17.93
C THR A 830 6.59 14.37 -19.40
N ALA A 831 7.58 14.99 -20.02
CA ALA A 831 7.93 14.71 -21.41
C ALA A 831 8.42 13.26 -21.61
N PHE A 832 9.17 12.72 -20.65
CA PHE A 832 9.70 11.37 -20.70
C PHE A 832 8.63 10.28 -20.56
N PHE A 833 7.78 10.38 -19.53
CA PHE A 833 6.80 9.33 -19.22
C PHE A 833 5.51 9.41 -20.05
N LYS A 834 5.22 10.55 -20.72
CA LYS A 834 4.11 10.65 -21.68
C LYS A 834 4.43 10.09 -23.08
N ASP A 835 5.64 9.58 -23.31
CA ASP A 835 5.95 8.86 -24.54
C ASP A 835 5.17 7.53 -24.57
N PRO A 836 4.31 7.26 -25.57
CA PRO A 836 3.51 6.02 -25.65
C PRO A 836 4.32 4.72 -25.57
N LYS A 837 5.63 4.78 -25.90
CA LYS A 837 6.51 3.61 -25.78
C LYS A 837 6.88 3.25 -24.34
N ARG A 838 6.56 4.13 -23.38
CA ARG A 838 6.88 3.99 -21.95
C ARG A 838 5.63 3.89 -21.08
N GLU A 839 4.49 3.75 -21.71
CA GLU A 839 3.22 3.60 -21.02
C GLU A 839 3.22 2.31 -20.17
N ALA A 840 2.79 2.43 -18.92
CA ALA A 840 2.57 1.32 -18.02
C ALA A 840 1.36 1.60 -17.12
N PRO A 841 0.60 0.59 -16.71
CA PRO A 841 -0.59 0.78 -15.88
C PRO A 841 -0.31 1.60 -14.62
N GLY A 842 -1.09 2.66 -14.40
CA GLY A 842 -0.98 3.55 -13.24
C GLY A 842 0.17 4.57 -13.28
N MET A 843 0.96 4.64 -14.36
CA MET A 843 2.08 5.59 -14.50
C MET A 843 1.60 7.02 -14.62
N ASP A 844 0.54 7.28 -15.38
CA ASP A 844 -0.06 8.61 -15.53
C ASP A 844 -0.51 9.18 -14.19
N LYS A 845 -1.17 8.36 -13.37
CA LYS A 845 -1.60 8.76 -12.02
C LYS A 845 -0.42 9.07 -11.09
N SER A 846 0.66 8.29 -11.19
CA SER A 846 1.89 8.58 -10.45
C SER A 846 2.53 9.88 -10.91
N LEU A 847 2.50 10.18 -12.20
CA LEU A 847 3.01 11.44 -12.75
C LEU A 847 2.16 12.65 -12.31
N GLU A 848 0.83 12.54 -12.32
CA GLU A 848 -0.08 13.55 -11.78
C GLU A 848 0.25 13.84 -10.30
N ARG A 849 0.42 12.78 -9.49
CA ARG A 849 0.79 12.92 -8.07
C ARG A 849 2.15 13.59 -7.87
N VAL A 850 3.14 13.29 -8.70
CA VAL A 850 4.44 14.00 -8.69
C VAL A 850 4.24 15.47 -9.02
N GLY A 851 3.39 15.78 -9.99
CA GLY A 851 3.01 17.16 -10.33
C GLY A 851 2.46 17.92 -9.11
N ASP A 852 1.51 17.33 -8.40
CA ASP A 852 0.92 17.92 -7.19
C ASP A 852 1.95 18.15 -6.08
N ILE A 853 2.81 17.15 -5.82
CA ILE A 853 3.89 17.27 -4.83
C ILE A 853 4.82 18.45 -5.18
N VAL A 854 5.23 18.56 -6.44
CA VAL A 854 6.13 19.63 -6.88
C VAL A 854 5.45 21.01 -6.79
N HIS A 855 4.22 21.13 -7.27
CA HIS A 855 3.47 22.38 -7.21
C HIS A 855 3.19 22.83 -5.77
N SER A 856 2.75 21.92 -4.91
CA SER A 856 2.53 22.21 -3.49
C SER A 856 3.82 22.67 -2.80
N CYS A 857 4.93 21.98 -3.07
CA CYS A 857 6.24 22.34 -2.53
C CYS A 857 6.69 23.75 -2.98
N LEU A 858 6.52 24.10 -4.24
CA LEU A 858 6.89 25.42 -4.78
C LEU A 858 6.01 26.52 -4.20
N SER A 859 4.69 26.31 -4.11
CA SER A 859 3.74 27.26 -3.53
C SER A 859 4.03 27.54 -2.05
N LEU A 860 4.36 26.51 -1.27
CA LEU A 860 4.79 26.66 0.12
C LEU A 860 6.10 27.44 0.25
N ARG A 861 7.08 27.15 -0.62
CA ARG A 861 8.37 27.86 -0.66
C ARG A 861 8.20 29.32 -0.98
N GLU A 862 7.36 29.67 -1.95
CA GLU A 862 7.03 31.04 -2.32
C GLU A 862 6.37 31.79 -1.16
N ARG A 863 5.39 31.19 -0.49
CA ARG A 863 4.65 31.80 0.60
C ARG A 863 5.49 32.05 1.85
N ASP A 864 6.22 31.01 2.32
CA ASP A 864 6.82 30.98 3.65
C ASP A 864 8.36 30.97 3.66
N GLY A 865 8.99 30.87 2.50
CA GLY A 865 10.45 30.68 2.41
C GLY A 865 11.24 31.78 3.14
N GLU A 866 10.81 33.04 3.09
CA GLU A 866 11.48 34.17 3.79
C GLU A 866 11.29 34.09 5.31
N HIS A 867 10.08 33.74 5.76
CA HIS A 867 9.79 33.58 7.19
C HIS A 867 10.61 32.44 7.80
N VAL A 868 10.65 31.29 7.13
CA VAL A 868 11.46 30.14 7.55
C VAL A 868 12.96 30.45 7.49
N ASN A 869 13.41 31.15 6.45
CA ASN A 869 14.81 31.63 6.37
C ASN A 869 15.20 32.48 7.58
N THR A 870 14.35 33.42 7.93
CA THR A 870 14.58 34.32 9.09
C THR A 870 14.63 33.52 10.39
N TYR A 871 13.66 32.61 10.59
CA TYR A 871 13.62 31.74 11.76
C TYR A 871 14.88 30.86 11.85
N MET A 872 15.26 30.22 10.72
CA MET A 872 16.45 29.34 10.67
C MET A 872 17.75 30.07 10.93
N ARG A 873 17.90 31.32 10.46
CA ARG A 873 19.09 32.15 10.76
C ARG A 873 19.31 32.40 12.25
N GLY A 874 18.22 32.35 13.05
CA GLY A 874 18.32 32.38 14.52
C GLY A 874 19.06 31.19 15.13
N PHE A 875 19.27 30.12 14.36
CA PHE A 875 20.09 28.95 14.73
C PHE A 875 21.50 28.98 14.11
N ALA A 876 21.87 30.04 13.41
CA ALA A 876 23.23 30.17 12.93
C ALA A 876 24.20 30.15 14.12
N VAL A 877 25.25 29.34 14.05
CA VAL A 877 26.31 29.28 15.07
C VAL A 877 27.11 30.58 14.94
N ASN A 878 27.11 31.39 15.99
CA ASN A 878 28.09 32.47 16.15
C ASN A 878 29.51 31.91 16.36
#